data_dbd6e2695491ac6d0630fbdf35b4e410
#
_entry.id   dbd6e2695491ac6d0630fbdf35b4e410
#
_cell.length_a   1.000
_cell.length_b   1.000
_cell.length_c   1.000
_cell.angle_alpha   90.00
_cell.angle_beta   90.00
_cell.angle_gamma   90.00
#
_symmetry.space_group_name_H-M   'P 1'
#
loop_
_entity.id
_entity.type
_entity.pdbx_description
1 polymer ?
#
loop_
_entity_poly.entity_id
_entity_poly.type
_entity_poly.pdbx_seq_one_letter_code
_entity_poly.pdbx_strand_id
1 'polypeptide(L)'
;RTPHGDHHDLWINPTDAQHLVIADDGGGQVSFDAGATWSTYHNQPTAQFYRADVDNQFPYRVYAGQQDNSTVSVASRTMGGGITERDYYAVGGGESAHVAPHPENPNIVYAGSYSGFLTRYNHATGERRNITVYPDNPMGHGVQDMKYRFQWNFPIEFDPFDSKTLYVGSQHLHKTTDEGGSWEIISPDLSTNTKSMQVESGGPITKDDTGVEYYCTIFVITPSNQEKGVIWIGTDDGRVHITKNGGKSWTDITPNNMPKWGMVNSIDQSPHDPATAYMAVTRYKLDDFKPYLYKTSNYGKSWKLISKGIPNDAFTRVVREDPMKKGLLYAGTETGMYVSFNDGRDWQSFQLNLPIVPITDLVVKENDLVVATQGRSFWILDDLTPLHQLNNKVAGSKLHLYKPRDTYRLNAGGGWGGPSPTWGANPPNGIMTFYYLNEELNKDSEFKLEFMESDGDVIKTFTNKKDMKNPSPIADTKKGMNRFVWNMRYPDAKKVPNAVMWGGTHIGPKAVPGQYKVKMTVDGKSQTQTFNILKDPRVSTTQSDFQDQFDLLMDIRNRTTEINEKILTIRSIKDQINTLTSLMKESGFKNENLTKAGKELVKSLSTIEEELIQVKSKSRQDPLNYPIKLDNKIAALVRVVSSVDARPTAQSYDVLEDLVSQAQVNYKKLNKVLAEDLNRFNNMVSDAAVPAVLITPSELSVEK
;
A
#
# COMPACT_ATOMS: atom_id res chain seq x y z
N ARG A 1 -1.82 -22.39 -29.11
CA ARG A 1 -3.00 -22.41 -28.23
C ARG A 1 -3.14 -21.02 -27.59
N THR A 2 -4.37 -20.47 -27.62
CA THR A 2 -4.69 -19.23 -26.94
C THR A 2 -4.48 -19.37 -25.44
N PRO A 3 -4.10 -18.30 -24.71
CA PRO A 3 -3.85 -18.34 -23.27
C PRO A 3 -5.09 -18.67 -22.42
N HIS A 4 -6.28 -18.24 -22.86
CA HIS A 4 -7.58 -18.49 -22.22
C HIS A 4 -8.58 -19.10 -23.20
N GLY A 5 -9.71 -19.61 -22.71
CA GLY A 5 -10.87 -20.03 -23.49
C GLY A 5 -11.90 -18.92 -23.70
N ASP A 6 -13.11 -19.30 -24.12
CA ASP A 6 -14.30 -18.42 -24.19
C ASP A 6 -14.03 -17.11 -24.93
N HIS A 7 -13.69 -17.27 -26.24
CA HIS A 7 -13.34 -16.15 -27.10
C HIS A 7 -14.58 -15.41 -27.60
N HIS A 8 -14.53 -14.07 -27.53
CA HIS A 8 -15.64 -13.19 -27.92
C HIS A 8 -15.38 -12.41 -29.20
N ASP A 9 -14.13 -12.05 -29.51
CA ASP A 9 -13.80 -11.31 -30.71
C ASP A 9 -12.37 -11.60 -31.17
N LEU A 10 -12.14 -11.51 -32.48
CA LEU A 10 -10.84 -11.65 -33.12
C LEU A 10 -10.67 -10.57 -34.18
N TRP A 11 -9.68 -9.72 -33.98
CA TRP A 11 -9.25 -8.76 -34.99
C TRP A 11 -7.98 -9.24 -35.68
N ILE A 12 -7.98 -9.20 -37.02
CA ILE A 12 -6.82 -9.50 -37.86
C ILE A 12 -6.38 -8.19 -38.52
N ASN A 13 -5.11 -7.84 -38.43
CA ASN A 13 -4.60 -6.67 -39.11
C ASN A 13 -4.77 -6.81 -40.63
N PRO A 14 -5.52 -5.91 -41.30
CA PRO A 14 -5.80 -6.05 -42.74
C PRO A 14 -4.57 -5.88 -43.64
N THR A 15 -3.47 -5.34 -43.11
CA THR A 15 -2.21 -5.15 -43.84
C THR A 15 -1.11 -6.13 -43.42
N ASP A 16 -1.32 -6.89 -42.35
CA ASP A 16 -0.36 -7.88 -41.84
C ASP A 16 -1.08 -9.00 -41.09
N ALA A 17 -1.36 -10.10 -41.77
CA ALA A 17 -2.07 -11.24 -41.21
C ALA A 17 -1.31 -11.99 -40.08
N GLN A 18 -0.04 -11.66 -39.82
CA GLN A 18 0.70 -12.18 -38.68
C GLN A 18 0.27 -11.48 -37.36
N HIS A 19 -0.27 -10.27 -37.45
CA HIS A 19 -0.67 -9.45 -36.31
C HIS A 19 -2.17 -9.64 -36.00
N LEU A 20 -2.45 -10.27 -34.87
CA LEU A 20 -3.78 -10.60 -34.42
C LEU A 20 -4.01 -10.01 -33.01
N VAL A 21 -5.27 -9.68 -32.72
CA VAL A 21 -5.72 -9.33 -31.34
C VAL A 21 -6.95 -10.20 -31.07
N ILE A 22 -6.97 -10.87 -29.91
CA ILE A 22 -8.11 -11.64 -29.43
C ILE A 22 -8.60 -11.11 -28.11
N ALA A 23 -9.91 -11.16 -27.92
CA ALA A 23 -10.57 -10.86 -26.64
C ALA A 23 -11.31 -12.11 -26.16
N ASP A 24 -11.09 -12.45 -24.90
CA ASP A 24 -11.71 -13.58 -24.21
C ASP A 24 -11.98 -13.25 -22.74
N ASP A 25 -12.56 -14.18 -21.98
CA ASP A 25 -12.90 -13.97 -20.58
C ASP A 25 -11.67 -13.85 -19.67
N GLY A 26 -10.47 -14.17 -20.15
CA GLY A 26 -9.20 -13.89 -19.47
C GLY A 26 -8.68 -12.47 -19.69
N GLY A 27 -9.10 -11.82 -20.78
CA GLY A 27 -8.66 -10.46 -21.15
C GLY A 27 -8.36 -10.30 -22.63
N GLY A 28 -7.47 -9.39 -22.99
CA GLY A 28 -7.02 -9.14 -24.35
C GLY A 28 -5.60 -9.67 -24.59
N GLN A 29 -5.38 -10.36 -25.70
CA GLN A 29 -4.05 -10.85 -26.06
C GLN A 29 -3.69 -10.47 -27.50
N VAL A 30 -2.40 -10.33 -27.75
CA VAL A 30 -1.83 -9.96 -29.05
C VAL A 30 -0.88 -11.04 -29.53
N SER A 31 -0.97 -11.36 -30.83
CA SER A 31 -0.02 -12.21 -31.51
C SER A 31 0.62 -11.45 -32.68
N PHE A 32 1.90 -11.72 -32.94
CA PHE A 32 2.66 -11.20 -34.08
C PHE A 32 3.18 -12.32 -35.02
N ASP A 33 2.67 -13.54 -34.84
CA ASP A 33 3.08 -14.74 -35.57
C ASP A 33 1.87 -15.61 -35.96
N ALA A 34 0.79 -14.97 -36.40
CA ALA A 34 -0.47 -15.61 -36.81
C ALA A 34 -1.07 -16.55 -35.77
N GLY A 35 -0.90 -16.25 -34.48
CA GLY A 35 -1.46 -17.02 -33.36
C GLY A 35 -0.61 -18.21 -32.91
N ALA A 36 0.65 -18.32 -33.36
CA ALA A 36 1.56 -19.35 -32.88
C ALA A 36 1.95 -19.07 -31.40
N THR A 37 2.17 -17.79 -31.04
CA THR A 37 2.36 -17.32 -29.68
C THR A 37 1.46 -16.11 -29.38
N TRP A 38 1.16 -15.91 -28.11
CA TRP A 38 0.30 -14.84 -27.61
C TRP A 38 0.91 -14.13 -26.41
N SER A 39 0.60 -12.85 -26.24
CA SER A 39 0.93 -12.11 -25.02
C SER A 39 0.17 -12.68 -23.82
N THR A 40 0.63 -12.38 -22.61
CA THR A 40 -0.07 -12.72 -21.37
C THR A 40 -1.26 -11.80 -21.12
N TYR A 41 -2.31 -12.30 -20.45
CA TYR A 41 -3.39 -11.50 -19.88
C TYR A 41 -3.17 -11.18 -18.37
N HIS A 42 -2.17 -11.77 -17.73
CA HIS A 42 -1.85 -11.55 -16.30
C HIS A 42 -1.31 -10.15 -15.98
N ASN A 43 -1.11 -9.31 -16.96
CA ASN A 43 -0.60 -7.94 -16.82
C ASN A 43 -1.70 -6.86 -16.97
N GLN A 44 -2.96 -7.25 -16.98
CA GLN A 44 -4.09 -6.33 -17.15
C GLN A 44 -4.74 -6.02 -15.80
N PRO A 45 -5.14 -4.75 -15.54
CA PRO A 45 -5.77 -4.34 -14.29
C PRO A 45 -7.29 -4.62 -14.31
N THR A 46 -7.67 -5.80 -14.77
CA THR A 46 -9.06 -6.23 -14.96
C THR A 46 -9.28 -7.54 -14.23
N ALA A 47 -10.33 -7.60 -13.43
CA ALA A 47 -10.84 -8.82 -12.81
C ALA A 47 -12.26 -8.57 -12.32
N GLN A 48 -13.09 -9.61 -12.33
CA GLN A 48 -14.42 -9.62 -11.77
C GLN A 48 -14.41 -10.45 -10.49
N PHE A 49 -14.53 -9.79 -9.34
CA PHE A 49 -14.64 -10.44 -8.04
C PHE A 49 -16.06 -10.31 -7.50
N TYR A 50 -16.57 -11.39 -6.90
CA TYR A 50 -17.91 -11.40 -6.29
C TYR A 50 -17.89 -11.01 -4.83
N ARG A 51 -16.89 -11.50 -4.10
CA ARG A 51 -16.71 -11.30 -2.67
C ARG A 51 -15.24 -11.02 -2.38
N ALA A 52 -14.95 -10.57 -1.18
CA ALA A 52 -13.60 -10.47 -0.66
C ALA A 52 -13.56 -10.95 0.77
N ASP A 53 -12.52 -11.68 1.12
CA ASP A 53 -12.17 -11.99 2.49
C ASP A 53 -10.68 -11.73 2.73
N VAL A 54 -10.25 -11.69 3.98
CA VAL A 54 -8.87 -11.38 4.36
C VAL A 54 -8.40 -12.28 5.49
N ASP A 55 -7.13 -12.64 5.49
CA ASP A 55 -6.53 -13.44 6.56
C ASP A 55 -5.92 -12.57 7.69
N ASN A 56 -5.30 -13.23 8.66
CA ASN A 56 -4.64 -12.63 9.80
C ASN A 56 -3.10 -12.65 9.70
N GLN A 57 -2.53 -12.88 8.52
CA GLN A 57 -1.10 -12.78 8.29
C GLN A 57 -0.62 -11.32 8.33
N PHE A 58 0.67 -11.15 8.40
CA PHE A 58 1.29 -9.84 8.17
C PHE A 58 2.36 -9.93 7.07
N PRO A 59 2.26 -9.15 6.00
CA PRO A 59 1.05 -8.42 5.57
C PRO A 59 -0.12 -9.39 5.33
N TYR A 60 -1.35 -8.92 5.54
CA TYR A 60 -2.53 -9.73 5.26
C TYR A 60 -2.68 -10.00 3.77
N ARG A 61 -3.41 -11.05 3.42
CA ARG A 61 -3.76 -11.38 2.05
C ARG A 61 -5.26 -11.18 1.83
N VAL A 62 -5.61 -10.87 0.58
CA VAL A 62 -6.99 -10.74 0.11
C VAL A 62 -7.35 -11.96 -0.72
N TYR A 63 -8.54 -12.48 -0.52
CA TYR A 63 -9.04 -13.72 -1.13
C TYR A 63 -10.35 -13.48 -1.86
N ALA A 64 -10.53 -14.08 -3.03
CA ALA A 64 -11.82 -14.12 -3.75
C ALA A 64 -11.85 -15.22 -4.80
N GLY A 65 -13.07 -15.54 -5.28
CA GLY A 65 -13.28 -16.15 -6.59
C GLY A 65 -13.29 -15.07 -7.67
N GLN A 66 -12.58 -15.34 -8.77
CA GLN A 66 -12.56 -14.50 -9.95
C GLN A 66 -13.32 -15.20 -11.07
N GLN A 67 -14.34 -14.53 -11.60
CA GLN A 67 -15.12 -15.06 -12.72
C GLN A 67 -14.17 -15.54 -13.84
N ASP A 68 -14.40 -16.74 -14.35
CA ASP A 68 -13.68 -17.45 -15.41
C ASP A 68 -12.18 -17.73 -15.15
N ASN A 69 -11.64 -17.28 -14.01
CA ASN A 69 -10.22 -17.37 -13.69
C ASN A 69 -9.91 -18.03 -12.34
N SER A 70 -10.83 -18.86 -11.81
CA SER A 70 -10.64 -19.60 -10.56
C SER A 70 -10.62 -18.68 -9.32
N THR A 71 -9.91 -19.07 -8.27
CA THR A 71 -9.75 -18.30 -7.04
C THR A 71 -8.39 -17.62 -6.97
N VAL A 72 -8.29 -16.58 -6.17
CA VAL A 72 -7.02 -15.91 -5.91
C VAL A 72 -6.82 -15.64 -4.42
N SER A 73 -5.58 -15.78 -3.98
CA SER A 73 -5.02 -15.18 -2.77
C SER A 73 -3.95 -14.20 -3.22
N VAL A 74 -4.08 -12.91 -2.91
CA VAL A 74 -3.12 -11.87 -3.28
C VAL A 74 -2.63 -11.10 -2.05
N ALA A 75 -1.33 -10.82 -1.98
CA ALA A 75 -0.77 -10.03 -0.89
C ALA A 75 -1.28 -8.58 -0.93
N SER A 76 -1.67 -8.01 0.22
CA SER A 76 -2.01 -6.58 0.34
C SER A 76 -0.78 -5.68 0.19
N ARG A 77 0.41 -6.23 0.44
CA ARG A 77 1.70 -5.56 0.32
C ARG A 77 2.81 -6.57 0.07
N THR A 78 3.83 -6.19 -0.69
CA THR A 78 5.05 -6.96 -0.90
C THR A 78 6.29 -6.22 -0.41
N MET A 79 7.40 -6.91 -0.29
CA MET A 79 8.69 -6.29 0.01
C MET A 79 9.38 -5.74 -1.25
N GLY A 80 8.87 -6.07 -2.43
CA GLY A 80 9.38 -5.61 -3.73
C GLY A 80 8.90 -4.21 -4.13
N GLY A 81 9.11 -3.86 -5.39
CA GLY A 81 8.68 -2.58 -5.98
C GLY A 81 7.17 -2.47 -6.23
N GLY A 82 6.43 -3.57 -6.14
CA GLY A 82 4.99 -3.66 -6.36
C GLY A 82 4.50 -5.10 -6.23
N ILE A 83 3.20 -5.28 -6.40
CA ILE A 83 2.52 -6.58 -6.36
C ILE A 83 2.47 -7.13 -7.79
N THR A 84 3.00 -8.34 -8.00
CA THR A 84 3.18 -8.97 -9.30
C THR A 84 2.54 -10.35 -9.34
N GLU A 85 2.58 -11.02 -10.48
CA GLU A 85 2.11 -12.40 -10.66
C GLU A 85 2.71 -13.39 -9.63
N ARG A 86 3.91 -13.13 -9.11
CA ARG A 86 4.56 -13.95 -8.09
C ARG A 86 3.93 -13.85 -6.71
N ASP A 87 3.09 -12.85 -6.50
CA ASP A 87 2.53 -12.49 -5.21
C ASP A 87 1.11 -13.00 -5.02
N TYR A 88 0.54 -13.70 -6.01
CA TYR A 88 -0.77 -14.31 -5.94
C TYR A 88 -0.79 -15.77 -6.45
N TYR A 89 -1.75 -16.54 -5.96
CA TYR A 89 -1.93 -17.95 -6.31
C TYR A 89 -3.37 -18.40 -6.08
N ALA A 90 -3.80 -19.46 -6.79
CA ALA A 90 -5.10 -20.06 -6.61
C ALA A 90 -5.18 -20.87 -5.29
N VAL A 91 -6.36 -20.89 -4.65
CA VAL A 91 -6.58 -21.50 -3.33
C VAL A 91 -7.66 -22.59 -3.31
N GLY A 92 -7.86 -23.28 -4.41
CA GLY A 92 -8.93 -24.26 -4.57
C GLY A 92 -10.24 -23.61 -5.01
N GLY A 93 -11.38 -24.34 -4.85
CA GLY A 93 -12.68 -23.84 -5.32
C GLY A 93 -12.72 -23.64 -6.83
N GLY A 94 -13.44 -22.60 -7.25
CA GLY A 94 -13.57 -22.17 -8.64
C GLY A 94 -13.95 -20.70 -8.76
N GLU A 95 -14.41 -20.31 -9.93
CA GLU A 95 -14.63 -18.93 -10.35
C GLU A 95 -15.68 -18.14 -9.56
N SER A 96 -16.68 -18.82 -9.01
CA SER A 96 -17.81 -18.21 -8.31
C SER A 96 -17.66 -18.20 -6.78
N ALA A 97 -16.46 -18.48 -6.27
CA ALA A 97 -16.26 -18.80 -4.87
C ALA A 97 -16.52 -17.63 -3.89
N HIS A 98 -17.20 -17.94 -2.78
CA HIS A 98 -16.75 -17.43 -1.49
C HIS A 98 -15.46 -18.15 -1.12
N VAL A 99 -14.52 -17.44 -0.51
CA VAL A 99 -13.23 -17.98 -0.07
C VAL A 99 -13.03 -17.61 1.39
N ALA A 100 -12.96 -18.62 2.27
CA ALA A 100 -12.80 -18.43 3.70
C ALA A 100 -11.42 -18.94 4.13
N PRO A 101 -10.42 -18.05 4.34
CA PRO A 101 -9.13 -18.43 4.92
C PRO A 101 -9.33 -18.82 6.38
N HIS A 102 -8.64 -19.89 6.81
CA HIS A 102 -8.75 -20.36 8.19
C HIS A 102 -8.18 -19.30 9.16
N PRO A 103 -8.92 -18.87 10.20
CA PRO A 103 -8.55 -17.72 11.02
C PRO A 103 -7.23 -17.86 11.79
N GLU A 104 -6.77 -19.08 12.08
CA GLU A 104 -5.55 -19.37 12.85
C GLU A 104 -4.44 -20.00 12.01
N ASN A 105 -4.77 -20.61 10.85
CA ASN A 105 -3.79 -21.27 10.00
C ASN A 105 -3.84 -20.76 8.55
N PRO A 106 -2.99 -19.82 8.18
CA PRO A 106 -3.04 -19.18 6.88
C PRO A 106 -2.75 -20.11 5.68
N ASN A 107 -2.27 -21.34 5.95
CA ASN A 107 -2.08 -22.33 4.89
C ASN A 107 -3.39 -23.03 4.50
N ILE A 108 -4.43 -22.95 5.32
CA ILE A 108 -5.70 -23.65 5.07
C ILE A 108 -6.72 -22.63 4.56
N VAL A 109 -7.34 -22.96 3.42
CA VAL A 109 -8.35 -22.11 2.79
C VAL A 109 -9.51 -22.97 2.34
N TYR A 110 -10.73 -22.54 2.60
CA TYR A 110 -11.97 -23.13 2.12
C TYR A 110 -12.51 -22.28 0.98
N ALA A 111 -12.79 -22.90 -0.16
CA ALA A 111 -13.23 -22.18 -1.33
C ALA A 111 -14.30 -22.96 -2.11
N GLY A 112 -15.37 -22.26 -2.44
CA GLY A 112 -16.51 -22.83 -3.16
C GLY A 112 -16.40 -22.70 -4.68
N SER A 113 -17.42 -23.19 -5.36
CA SER A 113 -17.76 -22.93 -6.75
C SER A 113 -19.21 -23.31 -7.00
N TYR A 114 -19.72 -23.10 -8.20
CA TYR A 114 -21.09 -23.45 -8.53
C TYR A 114 -21.43 -24.91 -8.21
N SER A 115 -22.73 -25.24 -8.17
CA SER A 115 -23.26 -26.54 -7.80
C SER A 115 -22.88 -27.03 -6.39
N GLY A 116 -22.50 -26.13 -5.50
CA GLY A 116 -22.08 -26.47 -4.14
C GLY A 116 -20.71 -27.12 -4.04
N PHE A 117 -19.91 -27.12 -5.11
CA PHE A 117 -18.54 -27.61 -5.08
C PHE A 117 -17.74 -26.84 -4.03
N LEU A 118 -17.09 -27.56 -3.11
CA LEU A 118 -16.37 -26.98 -2.00
C LEU A 118 -15.06 -27.73 -1.76
N THR A 119 -13.98 -27.00 -1.62
CA THR A 119 -12.65 -27.56 -1.36
C THR A 119 -12.05 -27.01 -0.07
N ARG A 120 -11.23 -27.84 0.56
CA ARG A 120 -10.24 -27.45 1.58
C ARG A 120 -8.86 -27.53 0.92
N TYR A 121 -8.21 -26.39 0.78
CA TYR A 121 -6.88 -26.26 0.20
C TYR A 121 -5.81 -26.08 1.27
N ASN A 122 -4.68 -26.77 1.13
CA ASN A 122 -3.52 -26.61 1.99
C ASN A 122 -2.35 -26.06 1.16
N HIS A 123 -2.01 -24.81 1.36
CA HIS A 123 -0.93 -24.12 0.61
C HIS A 123 0.45 -24.74 0.87
N ALA A 124 0.72 -25.24 2.08
CA ALA A 124 2.02 -25.83 2.42
C ALA A 124 2.31 -27.15 1.68
N THR A 125 1.28 -27.91 1.32
CA THR A 125 1.41 -29.21 0.63
C THR A 125 0.90 -29.18 -0.80
N GLY A 126 0.10 -28.17 -1.18
CA GLY A 126 -0.60 -28.10 -2.46
C GLY A 126 -1.84 -29.01 -2.53
N GLU A 127 -2.20 -29.69 -1.45
CA GLU A 127 -3.38 -30.59 -1.42
C GLU A 127 -4.68 -29.81 -1.50
N ARG A 128 -5.59 -30.31 -2.34
CA ARG A 128 -6.95 -29.82 -2.52
C ARG A 128 -7.94 -30.96 -2.33
N ARG A 129 -8.54 -31.04 -1.13
CA ARG A 129 -9.56 -32.03 -0.80
C ARG A 129 -10.94 -31.51 -1.16
N ASN A 130 -11.73 -32.29 -1.89
CA ASN A 130 -13.16 -32.03 -2.06
C ASN A 130 -13.89 -32.39 -0.75
N ILE A 131 -14.66 -31.42 -0.25
CA ILE A 131 -15.47 -31.54 0.98
C ILE A 131 -16.91 -31.08 0.76
N THR A 132 -17.39 -31.14 -0.48
CA THR A 132 -18.75 -30.77 -0.89
C THR A 132 -19.78 -31.39 0.03
N VAL A 133 -20.74 -30.60 0.49
CA VAL A 133 -21.79 -31.01 1.46
C VAL A 133 -22.57 -32.23 0.98
N TYR A 134 -22.87 -32.29 -0.30
CA TYR A 134 -23.53 -33.40 -0.98
C TYR A 134 -22.94 -33.57 -2.36
N PRO A 135 -21.97 -34.46 -2.55
CA PRO A 135 -21.17 -34.55 -3.78
C PRO A 135 -21.93 -35.30 -4.88
N ASP A 136 -23.04 -34.71 -5.35
CA ASP A 136 -23.82 -35.16 -6.49
C ASP A 136 -23.39 -34.38 -7.76
N ASN A 137 -23.62 -34.93 -8.93
CA ASN A 137 -23.37 -34.28 -10.20
C ASN A 137 -24.68 -33.76 -10.81
N PRO A 138 -24.95 -32.46 -10.74
CA PRO A 138 -26.22 -31.88 -11.17
C PRO A 138 -26.26 -31.52 -12.67
N MET A 139 -25.23 -31.82 -13.45
CA MET A 139 -25.15 -31.44 -14.86
C MET A 139 -26.35 -31.90 -15.66
N GLY A 140 -27.06 -30.95 -16.30
CA GLY A 140 -28.25 -31.20 -17.09
C GLY A 140 -29.54 -31.42 -16.30
N HIS A 141 -29.51 -31.24 -14.97
CA HIS A 141 -30.68 -31.32 -14.10
C HIS A 141 -31.12 -29.92 -13.66
N GLY A 142 -32.40 -29.66 -13.73
CA GLY A 142 -32.98 -28.43 -13.19
C GLY A 142 -32.96 -28.39 -11.66
N VAL A 143 -33.08 -27.21 -11.08
CA VAL A 143 -33.03 -27.01 -9.62
C VAL A 143 -34.10 -27.80 -8.85
N GLN A 144 -35.21 -28.12 -9.49
CA GLN A 144 -36.29 -28.93 -8.93
C GLN A 144 -35.87 -30.35 -8.58
N ASP A 145 -34.84 -30.90 -9.24
CA ASP A 145 -34.32 -32.25 -9.05
C ASP A 145 -33.26 -32.31 -7.94
N MET A 146 -32.79 -31.16 -7.46
CA MET A 146 -31.71 -31.07 -6.52
C MET A 146 -32.18 -31.29 -5.08
N LYS A 147 -31.43 -32.11 -4.34
CA LYS A 147 -31.61 -32.26 -2.91
C LYS A 147 -31.31 -30.98 -2.14
N TYR A 148 -30.17 -30.31 -2.50
CA TYR A 148 -29.77 -29.03 -1.97
C TYR A 148 -29.51 -28.05 -3.12
N ARG A 149 -30.03 -26.85 -2.99
CA ARG A 149 -29.89 -25.77 -3.93
C ARG A 149 -28.76 -24.84 -3.47
N PHE A 150 -27.62 -24.86 -4.13
CA PHE A 150 -26.52 -23.97 -3.86
C PHE A 150 -26.50 -22.85 -4.90
N GLN A 151 -26.44 -21.63 -4.43
CA GLN A 151 -26.32 -20.46 -5.29
C GLN A 151 -24.98 -20.47 -6.05
N TRP A 152 -24.88 -19.74 -7.15
CA TRP A 152 -23.64 -19.54 -7.91
C TRP A 152 -22.46 -19.21 -7.01
N ASN A 153 -22.59 -18.22 -6.14
CA ASN A 153 -21.61 -17.86 -5.13
C ASN A 153 -22.18 -18.05 -3.71
N PHE A 154 -22.45 -19.32 -3.36
CA PHE A 154 -22.99 -19.65 -2.06
C PHE A 154 -22.05 -19.26 -0.91
N PRO A 155 -22.58 -18.82 0.25
CA PRO A 155 -21.78 -18.32 1.34
C PRO A 155 -21.07 -19.41 2.13
N ILE A 156 -19.84 -19.11 2.55
CA ILE A 156 -18.96 -19.95 3.37
C ILE A 156 -18.40 -19.04 4.48
N GLU A 157 -18.66 -19.36 5.75
CA GLU A 157 -18.28 -18.51 6.88
C GLU A 157 -17.80 -19.29 8.07
N PHE A 158 -16.72 -18.85 8.72
CA PHE A 158 -16.26 -19.39 9.99
C PHE A 158 -17.08 -18.86 11.17
N ASP A 159 -17.23 -19.68 12.21
CA ASP A 159 -17.72 -19.22 13.51
C ASP A 159 -16.63 -18.37 14.19
N PRO A 160 -16.90 -17.11 14.57
CA PRO A 160 -15.90 -16.25 15.21
C PRO A 160 -15.42 -16.73 16.59
N PHE A 161 -16.16 -17.64 17.25
CA PHE A 161 -15.82 -18.18 18.56
C PHE A 161 -15.20 -19.57 18.51
N ASP A 162 -15.18 -20.20 17.33
CA ASP A 162 -14.64 -21.56 17.17
C ASP A 162 -14.09 -21.75 15.75
N SER A 163 -12.79 -21.64 15.61
CA SER A 163 -12.07 -21.77 14.34
C SER A 163 -12.22 -23.14 13.65
N LYS A 164 -12.77 -24.15 14.34
CA LYS A 164 -13.09 -25.46 13.76
C LYS A 164 -14.47 -25.51 13.13
N THR A 165 -15.35 -24.58 13.49
CA THR A 165 -16.72 -24.53 12.99
C THR A 165 -16.80 -23.70 11.71
N LEU A 166 -17.26 -24.34 10.64
CA LEU A 166 -17.52 -23.72 9.34
C LEU A 166 -18.99 -23.88 8.96
N TYR A 167 -19.59 -22.82 8.46
CA TYR A 167 -20.96 -22.78 7.95
C TYR A 167 -20.98 -22.65 6.43
N VAL A 168 -21.96 -23.33 5.79
CA VAL A 168 -22.19 -23.27 4.35
C VAL A 168 -23.70 -23.18 4.08
N GLY A 169 -24.11 -22.32 3.13
CA GLY A 169 -25.50 -22.09 2.80
C GLY A 169 -25.96 -22.79 1.52
N SER A 170 -26.94 -23.68 1.61
CA SER A 170 -27.84 -24.06 0.51
C SER A 170 -29.20 -23.37 0.73
N GLN A 171 -30.36 -24.04 0.58
CA GLN A 171 -31.62 -23.58 1.22
C GLN A 171 -31.61 -23.84 2.71
N HIS A 172 -30.69 -24.68 3.20
CA HIS A 172 -30.42 -24.98 4.60
C HIS A 172 -29.07 -24.42 5.01
N LEU A 173 -28.91 -24.14 6.30
CA LEU A 173 -27.60 -23.87 6.88
C LEU A 173 -26.94 -25.18 7.27
N HIS A 174 -25.79 -25.48 6.67
CA HIS A 174 -24.96 -26.64 7.00
C HIS A 174 -23.80 -26.22 7.87
N LYS A 175 -23.38 -27.12 8.78
CA LYS A 175 -22.29 -26.90 9.71
C LYS A 175 -21.35 -28.10 9.71
N THR A 176 -20.04 -27.82 9.71
CA THR A 176 -19.00 -28.82 10.00
C THR A 176 -18.15 -28.39 11.18
N THR A 177 -17.56 -29.33 11.92
CA THR A 177 -16.57 -29.09 12.99
C THR A 177 -15.34 -29.97 12.84
N ASP A 178 -15.23 -30.68 11.72
CA ASP A 178 -14.19 -31.67 11.40
C ASP A 178 -13.59 -31.43 10.00
N GLU A 179 -13.44 -30.13 9.63
CA GLU A 179 -12.84 -29.69 8.38
C GLU A 179 -13.58 -30.23 7.13
N GLY A 180 -14.90 -30.41 7.20
CA GLY A 180 -15.73 -30.94 6.11
C GLY A 180 -15.72 -32.48 6.01
N GLY A 181 -15.24 -33.18 7.03
CA GLY A 181 -15.33 -34.63 7.09
C GLY A 181 -16.78 -35.11 7.22
N SER A 182 -17.63 -34.32 7.92
CA SER A 182 -19.06 -34.50 8.03
C SER A 182 -19.81 -33.16 8.07
N TRP A 183 -21.11 -33.19 7.72
CA TRP A 183 -21.98 -32.02 7.69
C TRP A 183 -23.29 -32.27 8.43
N GLU A 184 -23.68 -31.31 9.27
CA GLU A 184 -24.94 -31.29 10.02
C GLU A 184 -25.85 -30.18 9.44
N ILE A 185 -27.13 -30.45 9.24
CA ILE A 185 -28.14 -29.44 8.92
C ILE A 185 -28.63 -28.80 10.21
N ILE A 186 -28.48 -27.52 10.37
CA ILE A 186 -28.87 -26.75 11.58
C ILE A 186 -29.98 -25.73 11.31
N SER A 187 -30.70 -25.83 10.18
CA SER A 187 -31.88 -25.00 9.90
C SER A 187 -32.94 -25.75 9.10
N PRO A 188 -34.22 -25.33 9.16
CA PRO A 188 -35.18 -25.66 8.12
C PRO A 188 -34.79 -25.04 6.78
N ASP A 189 -35.60 -25.23 5.71
CA ASP A 189 -35.52 -24.39 4.50
C ASP A 189 -35.85 -22.94 4.87
N LEU A 190 -34.86 -22.03 4.73
CA LEU A 190 -34.97 -20.63 5.11
C LEU A 190 -35.39 -19.74 3.95
N SER A 191 -35.56 -20.29 2.75
CA SER A 191 -36.02 -19.60 1.55
C SER A 191 -37.54 -19.53 1.48
N THR A 192 -38.10 -18.86 0.46
CA THR A 192 -39.53 -18.92 0.18
C THR A 192 -39.97 -20.28 -0.33
N ASN A 193 -39.04 -21.09 -0.81
CA ASN A 193 -39.27 -22.39 -1.44
C ASN A 193 -40.35 -22.38 -2.54
N THR A 194 -40.39 -21.30 -3.32
CA THR A 194 -41.39 -21.07 -4.35
C THR A 194 -41.15 -22.00 -5.55
N LYS A 195 -41.94 -23.07 -5.67
CA LYS A 195 -41.73 -24.14 -6.67
C LYS A 195 -41.77 -23.64 -8.12
N SER A 196 -42.58 -22.66 -8.43
CA SER A 196 -42.63 -22.05 -9.78
C SER A 196 -41.33 -21.33 -10.18
N MET A 197 -40.45 -21.03 -9.24
CA MET A 197 -39.12 -20.43 -9.45
C MET A 197 -37.98 -21.47 -9.42
N GLN A 198 -38.30 -22.75 -9.30
CA GLN A 198 -37.37 -23.86 -9.19
C GLN A 198 -37.52 -24.81 -10.41
N VAL A 199 -37.81 -24.26 -11.56
CA VAL A 199 -37.93 -25.00 -12.81
C VAL A 199 -36.60 -25.05 -13.56
N GLU A 200 -36.53 -25.88 -14.59
CA GLU A 200 -35.41 -25.90 -15.53
C GLU A 200 -35.14 -24.52 -16.12
N SER A 201 -33.88 -24.17 -16.33
CA SER A 201 -33.46 -22.93 -16.99
C SER A 201 -33.24 -23.10 -18.48
N GLY A 202 -33.17 -21.95 -19.19
CA GLY A 202 -33.07 -21.93 -20.66
C GLY A 202 -34.39 -22.21 -21.37
N GLY A 203 -34.35 -22.36 -22.69
CA GLY A 203 -35.52 -22.59 -23.52
C GLY A 203 -36.21 -21.29 -23.96
N PRO A 204 -37.20 -21.38 -24.93
CA PRO A 204 -37.76 -22.60 -25.53
C PRO A 204 -36.85 -23.28 -26.57
N ILE A 205 -35.76 -22.65 -26.99
CA ILE A 205 -34.90 -23.20 -28.06
C ILE A 205 -34.01 -24.32 -27.49
N THR A 206 -33.32 -24.06 -26.36
CA THR A 206 -32.49 -25.06 -25.69
C THR A 206 -32.55 -24.84 -24.15
N LYS A 207 -32.42 -25.93 -23.42
CA LYS A 207 -32.22 -25.89 -21.98
C LYS A 207 -30.78 -25.49 -21.67
N ASP A 208 -30.59 -24.87 -20.51
CA ASP A 208 -29.29 -24.50 -19.97
C ASP A 208 -29.24 -24.79 -18.46
N ASP A 209 -29.17 -26.08 -18.15
CA ASP A 209 -29.11 -26.58 -16.77
C ASP A 209 -27.67 -26.96 -16.44
N THR A 210 -26.83 -25.96 -16.26
CA THR A 210 -25.39 -26.10 -15.93
C THR A 210 -25.13 -26.22 -14.42
N GLY A 211 -26.18 -26.12 -13.58
CA GLY A 211 -26.08 -26.17 -12.13
C GLY A 211 -25.72 -24.81 -11.50
N VAL A 212 -26.01 -23.73 -12.22
CA VAL A 212 -25.66 -22.34 -11.85
C VAL A 212 -26.89 -21.45 -11.64
N GLU A 213 -28.00 -21.73 -12.30
CA GLU A 213 -29.23 -20.91 -12.32
C GLU A 213 -30.15 -21.24 -11.13
N TYR A 214 -29.60 -21.45 -9.94
CA TYR A 214 -30.34 -21.86 -8.74
C TYR A 214 -30.92 -20.65 -8.03
N TYR A 215 -32.15 -20.83 -7.52
CA TYR A 215 -32.90 -19.80 -6.80
C TYR A 215 -33.59 -20.40 -5.57
N CYS A 216 -34.04 -19.53 -4.66
CA CYS A 216 -34.53 -19.90 -3.32
C CYS A 216 -33.40 -20.53 -2.49
N THR A 217 -32.34 -19.79 -2.30
CA THR A 217 -31.11 -20.22 -1.63
C THR A 217 -30.68 -19.21 -0.57
N ILE A 218 -29.89 -19.64 0.40
CA ILE A 218 -29.16 -18.75 1.29
C ILE A 218 -28.07 -18.04 0.49
N PHE A 219 -28.01 -16.70 0.62
CA PHE A 219 -27.08 -15.87 -0.12
C PHE A 219 -26.06 -15.15 0.79
N VAL A 220 -26.39 -15.00 2.08
CA VAL A 220 -25.46 -14.44 3.08
C VAL A 220 -25.65 -15.14 4.43
N ILE A 221 -24.52 -15.43 5.07
CA ILE A 221 -24.40 -15.93 6.43
C ILE A 221 -23.57 -14.92 7.22
N THR A 222 -24.05 -14.48 8.37
CA THR A 222 -23.31 -13.56 9.25
C THR A 222 -23.38 -14.08 10.69
N PRO A 223 -22.42 -14.91 11.12
CA PRO A 223 -22.29 -15.27 12.53
C PRO A 223 -21.88 -14.06 13.35
N SER A 224 -22.47 -13.89 14.52
CA SER A 224 -22.13 -12.80 15.42
C SER A 224 -20.70 -12.96 15.95
N ASN A 225 -19.94 -11.87 15.93
CA ASN A 225 -18.61 -11.78 16.55
C ASN A 225 -18.66 -11.34 18.04
N GLN A 226 -19.87 -11.08 18.59
CA GLN A 226 -20.09 -10.61 19.95
C GLN A 226 -20.91 -11.59 20.80
N GLU A 227 -21.81 -12.38 20.17
CA GLU A 227 -22.69 -13.30 20.87
C GLU A 227 -22.65 -14.69 20.23
N LYS A 228 -22.08 -15.65 20.93
CA LYS A 228 -21.98 -17.04 20.46
C LYS A 228 -23.37 -17.65 20.20
N GLY A 229 -23.53 -18.23 19.00
CA GLY A 229 -24.76 -18.89 18.58
C GLY A 229 -25.82 -17.96 17.99
N VAL A 230 -25.53 -16.65 17.85
CA VAL A 230 -26.33 -15.73 17.06
C VAL A 230 -25.83 -15.78 15.61
N ILE A 231 -26.73 -16.08 14.65
CA ILE A 231 -26.41 -16.13 13.22
C ILE A 231 -27.55 -15.46 12.46
N TRP A 232 -27.17 -14.53 11.57
CA TRP A 232 -28.09 -13.84 10.65
C TRP A 232 -28.00 -14.50 9.28
N ILE A 233 -29.12 -14.70 8.61
CA ILE A 233 -29.22 -15.29 7.28
C ILE A 233 -30.05 -14.39 6.38
N GLY A 234 -29.57 -14.17 5.15
CA GLY A 234 -30.32 -13.57 4.07
C GLY A 234 -30.39 -14.50 2.86
N THR A 235 -31.52 -14.45 2.12
CA THR A 235 -31.73 -15.31 0.94
C THR A 235 -31.79 -14.48 -0.35
N ASP A 236 -31.55 -15.13 -1.46
CA ASP A 236 -31.66 -14.52 -2.80
C ASP A 236 -33.10 -14.19 -3.20
N ASP A 237 -34.08 -14.81 -2.56
CA ASP A 237 -35.52 -14.66 -2.83
C ASP A 237 -36.23 -13.78 -1.79
N GLY A 238 -35.46 -13.10 -0.91
CA GLY A 238 -35.95 -12.00 -0.09
C GLY A 238 -36.46 -12.38 1.28
N ARG A 239 -35.84 -13.35 1.95
CA ARG A 239 -36.06 -13.66 3.37
C ARG A 239 -34.88 -13.28 4.21
N VAL A 240 -35.16 -12.89 5.45
CA VAL A 240 -34.15 -12.62 6.47
C VAL A 240 -34.49 -13.39 7.73
N HIS A 241 -33.58 -14.18 8.24
CA HIS A 241 -33.77 -14.99 9.43
C HIS A 241 -32.65 -14.77 10.46
N ILE A 242 -33.00 -15.01 11.72
CA ILE A 242 -32.03 -15.01 12.81
C ILE A 242 -32.22 -16.24 13.70
N THR A 243 -31.11 -16.84 14.12
CA THR A 243 -31.07 -17.73 15.28
C THR A 243 -30.30 -17.07 16.41
N LYS A 244 -30.64 -17.39 17.66
CA LYS A 244 -29.90 -16.95 18.86
C LYS A 244 -29.41 -18.15 19.72
N ASN A 245 -29.49 -19.33 19.21
CA ASN A 245 -29.20 -20.56 19.96
C ASN A 245 -28.48 -21.61 19.09
N GLY A 246 -27.68 -21.17 18.15
CA GLY A 246 -26.84 -22.03 17.29
C GLY A 246 -27.66 -22.88 16.33
N GLY A 247 -28.76 -22.37 15.81
CA GLY A 247 -29.60 -23.10 14.84
C GLY A 247 -30.73 -23.92 15.38
N LYS A 248 -30.88 -24.04 16.73
CA LYS A 248 -31.98 -24.83 17.34
C LYS A 248 -33.36 -24.27 17.05
N SER A 249 -33.48 -22.99 16.87
CA SER A 249 -34.69 -22.29 16.41
C SER A 249 -34.36 -21.06 15.56
N TRP A 250 -35.24 -20.77 14.63
CA TRP A 250 -35.09 -19.67 13.68
C TRP A 250 -36.33 -18.74 13.73
N THR A 251 -36.10 -17.45 13.58
CA THR A 251 -37.16 -16.44 13.53
C THR A 251 -37.04 -15.68 12.21
N ASP A 252 -38.13 -15.60 11.45
CA ASP A 252 -38.24 -14.71 10.29
C ASP A 252 -38.29 -13.25 10.76
N ILE A 253 -37.33 -12.45 10.33
CA ILE A 253 -37.18 -11.05 10.68
C ILE A 253 -37.18 -10.16 9.43
N THR A 254 -37.72 -10.64 8.33
CA THR A 254 -37.79 -9.93 7.06
C THR A 254 -38.48 -8.57 7.23
N PRO A 255 -37.90 -7.44 6.74
CA PRO A 255 -38.55 -6.13 6.83
C PRO A 255 -39.90 -6.10 6.10
N ASN A 256 -40.97 -5.65 6.75
CA ASN A 256 -42.30 -5.58 6.15
C ASN A 256 -42.38 -4.69 4.89
N ASN A 257 -41.47 -3.72 4.75
CA ASN A 257 -41.39 -2.79 3.63
C ASN A 257 -40.27 -3.15 2.63
N MET A 258 -39.66 -4.31 2.74
CA MET A 258 -38.68 -4.79 1.76
C MET A 258 -39.43 -5.17 0.47
N PRO A 259 -38.96 -4.75 -0.70
CA PRO A 259 -39.61 -5.12 -1.96
C PRO A 259 -39.58 -6.64 -2.14
N LYS A 260 -40.68 -7.20 -2.58
CA LYS A 260 -40.81 -8.65 -2.83
C LYS A 260 -39.75 -9.13 -3.80
N TRP A 261 -39.14 -10.25 -3.56
CA TRP A 261 -38.04 -10.82 -4.36
C TRP A 261 -36.75 -10.00 -4.34
N GLY A 262 -36.56 -9.14 -3.36
CA GLY A 262 -35.31 -8.42 -3.16
C GLY A 262 -34.23 -9.35 -2.64
N MET A 263 -33.17 -9.56 -3.41
CA MET A 263 -32.04 -10.39 -3.01
C MET A 263 -31.26 -9.74 -1.88
N VAL A 264 -31.10 -10.42 -0.75
CA VAL A 264 -30.29 -9.95 0.38
C VAL A 264 -28.82 -10.20 0.07
N ASN A 265 -28.15 -9.17 -0.41
CA ASN A 265 -26.76 -9.27 -0.88
C ASN A 265 -25.74 -9.30 0.25
N SER A 266 -25.93 -8.50 1.29
CA SER A 266 -25.06 -8.51 2.45
C SER A 266 -25.84 -8.20 3.72
N ILE A 267 -25.41 -8.79 4.82
CA ILE A 267 -25.77 -8.43 6.20
C ILE A 267 -24.47 -8.17 6.92
N ASP A 268 -24.37 -7.06 7.64
CA ASP A 268 -23.23 -6.68 8.45
C ASP A 268 -23.71 -6.43 9.87
N GLN A 269 -23.33 -7.29 10.80
CA GLN A 269 -23.61 -7.05 12.21
C GLN A 269 -22.67 -5.96 12.72
N SER A 270 -23.23 -4.97 13.43
CA SER A 270 -22.43 -3.91 14.03
C SER A 270 -21.35 -4.47 14.96
N PRO A 271 -20.09 -4.08 14.80
CA PRO A 271 -19.03 -4.45 15.74
C PRO A 271 -19.16 -3.73 17.10
N HIS A 272 -20.10 -2.79 17.23
CA HIS A 272 -20.30 -1.96 18.42
C HIS A 272 -21.55 -2.31 19.24
N ASP A 273 -22.48 -3.09 18.67
CA ASP A 273 -23.75 -3.46 19.32
C ASP A 273 -24.31 -4.74 18.69
N PRO A 274 -24.42 -5.84 19.45
CA PRO A 274 -24.87 -7.14 18.92
C PRO A 274 -26.31 -7.14 18.41
N ALA A 275 -27.14 -6.21 18.86
CA ALA A 275 -28.54 -6.10 18.41
C ALA A 275 -28.69 -5.28 17.12
N THR A 276 -27.63 -4.61 16.67
CA THR A 276 -27.62 -3.76 15.48
C THR A 276 -27.03 -4.52 14.30
N ALA A 277 -27.71 -4.40 13.14
CA ALA A 277 -27.20 -4.91 11.87
C ALA A 277 -27.63 -3.99 10.71
N TYR A 278 -26.83 -4.01 9.67
CA TYR A 278 -27.07 -3.32 8.41
C TYR A 278 -27.23 -4.33 7.29
N MET A 279 -28.07 -4.02 6.30
CA MET A 279 -28.37 -4.97 5.23
C MET A 279 -28.48 -4.22 3.89
N ALA A 280 -27.83 -4.74 2.85
CA ALA A 280 -27.99 -4.29 1.48
C ALA A 280 -28.82 -5.29 0.68
N VAL A 281 -29.80 -4.77 -0.07
CA VAL A 281 -30.71 -5.55 -0.88
C VAL A 281 -30.68 -5.04 -2.31
N THR A 282 -30.67 -5.97 -3.28
CA THR A 282 -30.74 -5.66 -4.71
C THR A 282 -31.99 -6.23 -5.35
N ARG A 283 -32.48 -5.54 -6.38
CA ARG A 283 -33.64 -5.99 -7.15
C ARG A 283 -33.52 -5.71 -8.64
N TYR A 284 -32.30 -5.49 -9.12
CA TYR A 284 -32.04 -5.11 -10.52
C TYR A 284 -32.52 -6.16 -11.54
N LYS A 285 -32.52 -7.45 -11.19
CA LYS A 285 -33.05 -8.55 -12.01
C LYS A 285 -34.55 -8.42 -12.28
N LEU A 286 -35.26 -7.58 -11.55
CA LEU A 286 -36.67 -7.25 -11.68
C LEU A 286 -36.89 -5.79 -12.09
N ASP A 287 -35.89 -5.19 -12.77
CA ASP A 287 -35.91 -3.84 -13.31
C ASP A 287 -36.15 -2.74 -12.27
N ASP A 288 -35.67 -2.97 -11.04
CA ASP A 288 -35.72 -2.02 -9.94
C ASP A 288 -34.30 -1.70 -9.46
N PHE A 289 -33.79 -0.54 -9.87
CA PHE A 289 -32.42 -0.10 -9.62
C PHE A 289 -32.25 0.76 -8.37
N LYS A 290 -33.30 0.91 -7.55
CA LYS A 290 -33.23 1.73 -6.34
C LYS A 290 -32.28 1.16 -5.30
N PRO A 291 -31.60 2.03 -4.52
CA PRO A 291 -30.78 1.60 -3.40
C PRO A 291 -31.65 1.18 -2.22
N TYR A 292 -31.41 -0.01 -1.71
CA TYR A 292 -32.10 -0.55 -0.53
C TYR A 292 -31.07 -0.89 0.55
N LEU A 293 -30.86 0.03 1.50
CA LEU A 293 -30.09 -0.20 2.72
C LEU A 293 -31.01 -0.16 3.92
N TYR A 294 -30.95 -1.20 4.73
CA TYR A 294 -31.76 -1.32 5.95
C TYR A 294 -30.86 -1.36 7.19
N LYS A 295 -31.37 -0.82 8.29
CA LYS A 295 -30.77 -0.91 9.61
C LYS A 295 -31.79 -1.45 10.62
N THR A 296 -31.37 -2.35 11.49
CA THR A 296 -32.04 -2.72 12.73
C THR A 296 -31.18 -2.38 13.94
N SER A 297 -31.79 -2.17 15.12
CA SER A 297 -31.10 -2.02 16.39
C SER A 297 -31.74 -2.90 17.49
N ASN A 298 -32.47 -3.96 17.09
CA ASN A 298 -33.21 -4.80 17.98
C ASN A 298 -33.35 -6.26 17.48
N TYR A 299 -32.25 -6.77 16.89
CA TYR A 299 -32.19 -8.13 16.30
C TYR A 299 -33.26 -8.37 15.22
N GLY A 300 -33.52 -7.40 14.38
CA GLY A 300 -34.44 -7.53 13.26
C GLY A 300 -35.94 -7.44 13.62
N LYS A 301 -36.31 -7.17 14.88
CA LYS A 301 -37.72 -6.96 15.24
C LYS A 301 -38.36 -5.78 14.49
N SER A 302 -37.55 -4.81 14.13
CA SER A 302 -37.93 -3.70 13.22
C SER A 302 -36.72 -3.25 12.41
N TRP A 303 -37.00 -2.79 11.19
CA TRP A 303 -36.01 -2.28 10.25
C TRP A 303 -36.37 -0.89 9.76
N LYS A 304 -35.37 -0.09 9.49
CA LYS A 304 -35.49 1.25 8.92
C LYS A 304 -34.69 1.32 7.61
N LEU A 305 -35.30 1.84 6.56
CA LEU A 305 -34.62 2.17 5.31
C LEU A 305 -33.70 3.39 5.52
N ILE A 306 -32.44 3.27 5.12
CA ILE A 306 -31.38 4.26 5.37
C ILE A 306 -30.62 4.67 4.11
N SER A 307 -31.24 4.66 2.93
CA SER A 307 -30.59 4.91 1.62
C SER A 307 -30.51 6.39 1.22
N LYS A 308 -30.89 7.34 2.08
CA LYS A 308 -30.97 8.78 1.73
C LYS A 308 -29.61 9.34 1.32
N GLY A 309 -29.51 9.88 0.10
CA GLY A 309 -28.26 10.45 -0.46
C GLY A 309 -27.59 9.57 -1.51
N ILE A 310 -28.01 8.29 -1.65
CA ILE A 310 -27.63 7.44 -2.77
C ILE A 310 -28.63 7.66 -3.91
N PRO A 311 -28.20 7.87 -5.17
CA PRO A 311 -29.09 8.03 -6.32
C PRO A 311 -30.00 6.81 -6.55
N ASN A 312 -31.18 7.05 -7.13
CA ASN A 312 -32.20 6.00 -7.33
C ASN A 312 -31.85 4.98 -8.44
N ASP A 313 -30.80 5.20 -9.18
CA ASP A 313 -30.26 4.32 -10.22
C ASP A 313 -28.95 3.63 -9.79
N ALA A 314 -28.57 3.76 -8.53
CA ALA A 314 -27.38 3.15 -7.95
C ALA A 314 -27.77 2.09 -6.90
N PHE A 315 -28.22 0.91 -7.35
CA PHE A 315 -28.60 -0.16 -6.42
C PHE A 315 -27.42 -0.63 -5.58
N THR A 316 -27.71 -0.97 -4.32
CA THR A 316 -26.70 -1.30 -3.31
C THR A 316 -26.36 -2.77 -3.31
N ARG A 317 -25.06 -3.10 -3.20
CA ARG A 317 -24.56 -4.48 -3.14
C ARG A 317 -24.03 -4.85 -1.76
N VAL A 318 -23.43 -3.92 -1.04
CA VAL A 318 -22.76 -4.17 0.24
C VAL A 318 -22.84 -2.96 1.15
N VAL A 319 -22.90 -3.23 2.45
CA VAL A 319 -22.75 -2.22 3.51
C VAL A 319 -21.86 -2.79 4.61
N ARG A 320 -20.98 -1.96 5.19
CA ARG A 320 -20.10 -2.31 6.32
C ARG A 320 -20.06 -1.16 7.33
N GLU A 321 -20.12 -1.48 8.63
CA GLU A 321 -19.80 -0.52 9.69
C GLU A 321 -18.32 -0.59 10.04
N ASP A 322 -17.70 0.58 10.23
CA ASP A 322 -16.29 0.68 10.62
C ASP A 322 -16.09 0.13 12.05
N PRO A 323 -15.17 -0.84 12.26
CA PRO A 323 -14.97 -1.43 13.57
C PRO A 323 -14.31 -0.50 14.60
N MET A 324 -13.69 0.61 14.15
CA MET A 324 -13.03 1.58 15.02
C MET A 324 -13.91 2.80 15.33
N LYS A 325 -14.92 3.08 14.51
CA LYS A 325 -15.77 4.25 14.66
C LYS A 325 -17.25 3.95 14.46
N LYS A 326 -17.97 3.84 15.57
CA LYS A 326 -19.41 3.62 15.57
C LYS A 326 -20.14 4.64 14.69
N GLY A 327 -21.03 4.15 13.81
CA GLY A 327 -21.85 4.95 12.91
C GLY A 327 -21.12 5.54 11.70
N LEU A 328 -19.86 5.19 11.49
CA LEU A 328 -19.16 5.36 10.21
C LEU A 328 -19.46 4.13 9.35
N LEU A 329 -20.16 4.34 8.23
CA LEU A 329 -20.57 3.26 7.34
C LEU A 329 -20.02 3.48 5.94
N TYR A 330 -19.69 2.36 5.27
CA TYR A 330 -19.32 2.30 3.86
C TYR A 330 -20.37 1.50 3.09
N ALA A 331 -20.74 1.96 1.89
CA ALA A 331 -21.64 1.22 1.01
C ALA A 331 -21.07 1.14 -0.40
N GLY A 332 -21.13 -0.07 -0.97
CA GLY A 332 -20.84 -0.33 -2.37
C GLY A 332 -22.13 -0.44 -3.18
N THR A 333 -22.10 0.19 -4.35
CA THR A 333 -23.22 0.22 -5.30
C THR A 333 -22.76 -0.25 -6.68
N GLU A 334 -23.67 -0.32 -7.62
CA GLU A 334 -23.39 -0.60 -9.03
C GLU A 334 -22.49 0.46 -9.67
N THR A 335 -22.52 1.69 -9.19
CA THR A 335 -21.85 2.85 -9.81
C THR A 335 -20.78 3.49 -8.92
N GLY A 336 -20.33 2.81 -7.87
CA GLY A 336 -19.27 3.30 -7.00
C GLY A 336 -19.57 3.21 -5.50
N MET A 337 -18.82 3.98 -4.72
CA MET A 337 -18.85 3.94 -3.26
C MET A 337 -19.50 5.14 -2.62
N TYR A 338 -20.09 4.91 -1.46
CA TYR A 338 -20.69 5.93 -0.59
C TYR A 338 -20.22 5.75 0.84
N VAL A 339 -20.19 6.85 1.61
CA VAL A 339 -19.85 6.88 3.04
C VAL A 339 -20.94 7.63 3.82
N SER A 340 -21.23 7.15 5.01
CA SER A 340 -22.08 7.86 5.99
C SER A 340 -21.31 8.04 7.30
N PHE A 341 -21.31 9.28 7.81
CA PHE A 341 -20.70 9.63 9.10
C PHE A 341 -21.73 9.72 10.25
N ASN A 342 -22.97 9.36 9.99
CA ASN A 342 -24.07 9.55 10.90
C ASN A 342 -25.03 8.37 10.94
N ASP A 343 -24.44 7.15 10.87
CA ASP A 343 -25.18 5.91 11.06
C ASP A 343 -26.27 5.67 9.98
N GLY A 344 -25.91 5.99 8.72
CA GLY A 344 -26.76 5.78 7.56
C GLY A 344 -27.91 6.80 7.39
N ARG A 345 -27.97 7.86 8.22
CA ARG A 345 -29.04 8.88 8.04
C ARG A 345 -28.88 9.64 6.75
N ASP A 346 -27.65 9.94 6.35
CA ASP A 346 -27.30 10.59 5.10
C ASP A 346 -26.03 9.95 4.52
N TRP A 347 -26.02 9.75 3.21
CA TRP A 347 -24.90 9.22 2.45
C TRP A 347 -24.34 10.26 1.52
N GLN A 348 -23.03 10.21 1.27
CA GLN A 348 -22.33 11.02 0.28
C GLN A 348 -21.37 10.14 -0.52
N SER A 349 -21.08 10.55 -1.76
CA SER A 349 -20.14 9.85 -2.64
C SER A 349 -18.77 9.77 -1.99
N PHE A 350 -18.14 8.61 -2.10
CA PHE A 350 -16.79 8.33 -1.59
C PHE A 350 -15.95 7.64 -2.67
N GLN A 351 -15.91 8.25 -3.84
CA GLN A 351 -15.27 7.67 -5.03
C GLN A 351 -13.74 7.83 -5.00
N LEU A 352 -13.21 8.93 -4.49
CA LEU A 352 -11.76 9.25 -4.53
C LEU A 352 -11.19 9.02 -5.96
N ASN A 353 -10.14 8.20 -6.07
CA ASN A 353 -9.57 7.77 -7.36
C ASN A 353 -10.02 6.37 -7.79
N LEU A 354 -11.01 5.78 -7.12
CA LEU A 354 -11.60 4.52 -7.53
C LEU A 354 -12.36 4.71 -8.86
N PRO A 355 -12.19 3.84 -9.86
CA PRO A 355 -12.95 3.92 -11.10
C PRO A 355 -14.45 3.70 -10.84
N ILE A 356 -15.29 4.22 -11.75
CA ILE A 356 -16.74 3.97 -11.70
C ILE A 356 -17.00 2.55 -12.19
N VAL A 357 -17.18 1.63 -11.25
CA VAL A 357 -17.42 0.20 -11.46
C VAL A 357 -18.33 -0.33 -10.36
N PRO A 358 -19.00 -1.48 -10.57
CA PRO A 358 -19.71 -2.15 -9.50
C PRO A 358 -18.79 -2.52 -8.33
N ILE A 359 -19.17 -2.15 -7.14
CA ILE A 359 -18.52 -2.51 -5.90
C ILE A 359 -19.26 -3.71 -5.31
N THR A 360 -18.65 -4.87 -5.40
CA THR A 360 -19.30 -6.13 -5.08
C THR A 360 -19.19 -6.50 -3.61
N ASP A 361 -18.04 -6.17 -2.98
CA ASP A 361 -17.86 -6.39 -1.55
C ASP A 361 -16.84 -5.41 -0.94
N LEU A 362 -16.88 -5.29 0.39
CA LEU A 362 -16.04 -4.43 1.21
C LEU A 362 -15.59 -5.16 2.46
N VAL A 363 -14.32 -5.02 2.83
CA VAL A 363 -13.78 -5.53 4.09
C VAL A 363 -12.94 -4.45 4.75
N VAL A 364 -13.21 -4.15 6.03
CA VAL A 364 -12.32 -3.30 6.84
C VAL A 364 -11.33 -4.20 7.55
N LYS A 365 -10.06 -4.06 7.22
CA LYS A 365 -8.96 -4.81 7.84
C LYS A 365 -7.95 -3.87 8.46
N GLU A 366 -7.74 -3.97 9.76
CA GLU A 366 -6.91 -3.02 10.52
C GLU A 366 -7.41 -1.57 10.30
N ASN A 367 -6.65 -0.74 9.63
CA ASN A 367 -7.04 0.62 9.24
C ASN A 367 -7.14 0.78 7.72
N ASP A 368 -7.37 -0.28 6.98
CA ASP A 368 -7.50 -0.29 5.53
C ASP A 368 -8.92 -0.68 5.12
N LEU A 369 -9.41 -0.15 4.00
CA LEU A 369 -10.65 -0.58 3.38
C LEU A 369 -10.32 -1.33 2.08
N VAL A 370 -10.56 -2.63 2.09
CA VAL A 370 -10.42 -3.50 0.91
C VAL A 370 -11.72 -3.46 0.14
N VAL A 371 -11.63 -3.29 -1.17
CA VAL A 371 -12.74 -3.13 -2.10
C VAL A 371 -12.63 -4.17 -3.21
N ALA A 372 -13.62 -5.04 -3.32
CA ALA A 372 -13.79 -5.93 -4.48
C ALA A 372 -14.62 -5.24 -5.55
N THR A 373 -14.21 -5.35 -6.80
CA THR A 373 -14.91 -4.73 -7.93
C THR A 373 -15.25 -5.75 -9.01
N GLN A 374 -16.25 -5.43 -9.79
CA GLN A 374 -16.58 -6.16 -11.00
C GLN A 374 -15.98 -5.43 -12.21
N GLY A 375 -14.78 -5.88 -12.64
CA GLY A 375 -14.10 -5.40 -13.82
C GLY A 375 -12.85 -4.55 -13.59
N ARG A 376 -12.50 -4.18 -12.34
CA ARG A 376 -11.27 -3.42 -12.03
C ARG A 376 -10.48 -3.98 -10.85
N SER A 377 -10.57 -5.29 -10.62
CA SER A 377 -9.77 -6.01 -9.63
C SER A 377 -10.04 -5.53 -8.19
N PHE A 378 -9.08 -5.73 -7.27
CA PHE A 378 -9.13 -5.22 -5.91
C PHE A 378 -8.53 -3.83 -5.79
N TRP A 379 -9.11 -3.05 -4.88
CA TRP A 379 -8.57 -1.76 -4.44
C TRP A 379 -8.42 -1.75 -2.93
N ILE A 380 -7.44 -1.03 -2.42
CA ILE A 380 -7.24 -0.84 -0.99
C ILE A 380 -7.07 0.66 -0.71
N LEU A 381 -7.92 1.20 0.16
CA LEU A 381 -7.67 2.51 0.77
C LEU A 381 -6.79 2.29 2.00
N ASP A 382 -5.53 2.65 1.91
CA ASP A 382 -4.45 2.27 2.83
C ASP A 382 -4.49 2.90 4.22
N ASP A 383 -5.38 3.83 4.50
CA ASP A 383 -5.44 4.46 5.83
C ASP A 383 -6.79 5.15 6.09
N LEU A 384 -7.59 4.55 6.96
CA LEU A 384 -8.88 5.08 7.42
C LEU A 384 -8.74 6.01 8.63
N THR A 385 -7.55 6.18 9.22
CA THR A 385 -7.39 6.95 10.45
C THR A 385 -7.84 8.41 10.36
N PRO A 386 -7.75 9.10 9.19
CA PRO A 386 -8.36 10.42 9.06
C PRO A 386 -9.90 10.40 9.19
N LEU A 387 -10.57 9.37 8.66
CA LEU A 387 -12.03 9.24 8.76
C LEU A 387 -12.45 8.94 10.21
N HIS A 388 -11.66 8.15 10.93
CA HIS A 388 -11.89 7.89 12.36
C HIS A 388 -11.85 9.17 13.19
N GLN A 389 -10.98 10.12 12.85
CA GLN A 389 -10.77 11.38 13.57
C GLN A 389 -11.68 12.52 13.09
N LEU A 390 -12.24 12.40 11.88
CA LEU A 390 -13.10 13.42 11.29
C LEU A 390 -14.39 13.58 12.12
N ASN A 391 -14.67 14.82 12.52
CA ASN A 391 -15.88 15.22 13.24
C ASN A 391 -16.20 16.70 12.95
N ASN A 392 -17.31 17.22 13.46
CA ASN A 392 -17.75 18.59 13.21
C ASN A 392 -16.72 19.65 13.64
N LYS A 393 -15.94 19.41 14.71
CA LYS A 393 -14.89 20.32 15.16
C LYS A 393 -13.75 20.36 14.14
N VAL A 394 -13.32 19.22 13.62
CA VAL A 394 -12.29 19.12 12.59
C VAL A 394 -12.77 19.76 11.29
N ALA A 395 -14.00 19.42 10.85
CA ALA A 395 -14.57 19.97 9.62
C ALA A 395 -14.75 21.51 9.67
N GLY A 396 -15.00 22.09 10.84
CA GLY A 396 -15.09 23.53 11.05
C GLY A 396 -13.77 24.24 11.38
N SER A 397 -12.65 23.52 11.46
CA SER A 397 -11.34 24.10 11.80
C SER A 397 -10.70 24.77 10.58
N LYS A 398 -9.88 25.80 10.81
CA LYS A 398 -9.05 26.41 9.76
C LYS A 398 -7.91 25.49 9.32
N LEU A 399 -7.35 24.76 10.26
CA LEU A 399 -6.29 23.79 10.04
C LEU A 399 -6.44 22.64 11.06
N HIS A 400 -6.05 21.43 10.66
CA HIS A 400 -6.02 20.28 11.55
C HIS A 400 -4.91 19.32 11.14
N LEU A 401 -4.12 18.87 12.11
CA LEU A 401 -3.15 17.80 11.95
C LEU A 401 -3.74 16.51 12.52
N TYR A 402 -3.99 15.53 11.66
CA TYR A 402 -4.45 14.21 12.10
C TYR A 402 -3.32 13.45 12.80
N LYS A 403 -3.66 12.66 13.82
CA LYS A 403 -2.73 11.71 14.40
C LYS A 403 -2.41 10.64 13.35
N PRO A 404 -1.14 10.45 12.95
CA PRO A 404 -0.76 9.37 12.06
C PRO A 404 -1.06 8.00 12.65
N ARG A 405 -1.33 6.99 11.81
CA ARG A 405 -1.41 5.60 12.25
C ARG A 405 -0.05 5.12 12.72
N ASP A 406 -0.03 4.21 13.69
CA ASP A 406 1.18 3.48 14.04
C ASP A 406 1.61 2.64 12.81
N THR A 407 2.88 2.72 12.44
CA THR A 407 3.37 2.22 11.15
C THR A 407 4.58 1.32 11.33
N TYR A 408 4.56 0.19 10.66
CA TYR A 408 5.68 -0.77 10.70
C TYR A 408 6.91 -0.24 9.95
N ARG A 409 8.06 -0.36 10.58
CA ARG A 409 9.36 -0.19 9.93
C ARG A 409 9.65 -1.41 9.06
N LEU A 410 9.43 -1.30 7.75
CA LEU A 410 9.64 -2.36 6.81
C LEU A 410 10.89 -2.10 5.97
N ASN A 411 11.61 -3.16 5.64
CA ASN A 411 12.68 -3.12 4.66
C ASN A 411 12.12 -3.45 3.28
N ALA A 412 11.32 -2.53 2.73
CA ALA A 412 10.56 -2.71 1.49
C ALA A 412 10.93 -1.65 0.44
N GLY A 413 10.59 -1.92 -0.82
CA GLY A 413 10.76 -1.00 -1.95
C GLY A 413 12.09 -1.12 -2.68
N GLY A 414 12.87 -2.19 -2.43
CA GLY A 414 14.08 -2.51 -3.20
C GLY A 414 13.75 -3.31 -4.46
N GLY A 415 14.38 -2.97 -5.58
CA GLY A 415 14.29 -3.71 -6.84
C GLY A 415 15.03 -2.99 -7.97
N TRP A 416 15.54 -3.75 -8.92
CA TRP A 416 16.06 -3.19 -10.17
C TRP A 416 14.87 -2.88 -11.07
N GLY A 417 14.72 -1.62 -11.47
CA GLY A 417 13.60 -1.09 -12.24
C GLY A 417 12.63 -0.27 -11.38
N GLY A 418 11.95 0.67 -11.98
CA GLY A 418 10.88 1.45 -11.35
C GLY A 418 9.56 0.66 -11.28
N PRO A 419 8.51 1.22 -10.69
CA PRO A 419 7.18 0.63 -10.74
C PRO A 419 6.73 0.46 -12.19
N SER A 420 6.17 -0.71 -12.51
CA SER A 420 5.54 -0.95 -13.81
C SER A 420 4.05 -0.58 -13.76
N PRO A 421 3.48 -0.06 -14.84
CA PRO A 421 2.04 0.20 -14.91
C PRO A 421 1.19 -1.09 -14.83
N THR A 422 1.82 -2.25 -14.99
CA THR A 422 1.19 -3.58 -14.89
C THR A 422 1.28 -4.20 -13.51
N TRP A 423 1.89 -3.53 -12.54
CA TRP A 423 2.01 -4.02 -11.17
C TRP A 423 1.00 -3.34 -10.25
N GLY A 424 0.47 -4.08 -9.29
CA GLY A 424 -0.28 -3.50 -8.18
C GLY A 424 0.64 -2.61 -7.33
N ALA A 425 0.15 -1.44 -6.93
CA ALA A 425 0.92 -0.52 -6.11
C ALA A 425 1.00 -1.01 -4.66
N ASN A 426 2.19 -0.96 -4.08
CA ASN A 426 2.33 -1.08 -2.63
C ASN A 426 1.86 0.21 -1.93
N PRO A 427 1.32 0.12 -0.70
CA PRO A 427 1.11 1.31 0.12
C PRO A 427 2.43 2.04 0.38
N PRO A 428 2.40 3.36 0.61
CA PRO A 428 3.60 4.14 0.87
C PRO A 428 4.44 3.58 2.02
N ASN A 429 5.76 3.48 1.82
CA ASN A 429 6.68 3.00 2.85
C ASN A 429 7.19 4.16 3.71
N GLY A 430 6.46 4.49 4.75
CA GLY A 430 6.75 5.61 5.64
C GLY A 430 5.54 6.02 6.48
N ILE A 431 5.72 7.06 7.27
CA ILE A 431 4.65 7.65 8.10
C ILE A 431 3.78 8.53 7.22
N MET A 432 2.57 8.07 6.95
CA MET A 432 1.55 8.88 6.28
C MET A 432 1.00 9.92 7.26
N THR A 433 1.26 11.17 6.98
CA THR A 433 0.82 12.30 7.78
C THR A 433 -0.24 13.06 7.00
N PHE A 434 -1.47 13.05 7.52
CA PHE A 434 -2.59 13.78 6.94
C PHE A 434 -2.82 15.09 7.68
N TYR A 435 -3.16 16.13 6.96
CA TYR A 435 -3.54 17.43 7.51
C TYR A 435 -4.57 18.12 6.64
N TYR A 436 -5.44 18.87 7.28
CA TYR A 436 -6.53 19.62 6.63
C TYR A 436 -6.24 21.12 6.68
N LEU A 437 -6.48 21.80 5.57
CA LEU A 437 -6.43 23.24 5.43
C LEU A 437 -7.78 23.72 4.84
N ASN A 438 -8.44 24.68 5.45
CA ASN A 438 -9.72 25.19 4.95
C ASN A 438 -9.59 26.05 3.70
N GLU A 439 -8.38 26.51 3.41
CA GLU A 439 -8.01 27.30 2.22
C GLU A 439 -6.60 26.90 1.75
N GLU A 440 -6.31 27.12 0.48
CA GLU A 440 -4.96 26.94 -0.04
C GLU A 440 -4.04 28.04 0.51
N LEU A 441 -2.84 27.65 0.95
CA LEU A 441 -1.90 28.63 1.47
C LEU A 441 -1.28 29.45 0.35
N ASN A 442 -1.12 30.75 0.57
CA ASN A 442 -0.45 31.60 -0.40
C ASN A 442 1.07 31.34 -0.40
N LYS A 443 1.78 31.92 -1.39
CA LYS A 443 3.23 31.70 -1.58
C LYS A 443 4.08 32.25 -0.43
N ASP A 444 3.57 33.20 0.32
CA ASP A 444 4.30 33.86 1.41
C ASP A 444 4.05 33.18 2.76
N SER A 445 2.98 32.39 2.88
CA SER A 445 2.66 31.62 4.08
C SER A 445 3.79 30.66 4.43
N GLU A 446 4.11 30.62 5.72
CA GLU A 446 5.05 29.66 6.27
C GLU A 446 4.34 28.36 6.59
N PHE A 447 4.79 27.25 5.98
CA PHE A 447 4.36 25.90 6.32
C PHE A 447 5.55 25.03 6.67
N LYS A 448 5.45 24.32 7.81
CA LYS A 448 6.47 23.35 8.26
C LYS A 448 5.80 22.08 8.78
N LEU A 449 6.37 20.94 8.42
CA LEU A 449 6.18 19.64 9.08
C LEU A 449 7.52 19.23 9.69
N GLU A 450 7.57 19.10 11.01
CA GLU A 450 8.75 18.72 11.80
C GLU A 450 8.50 17.33 12.39
N PHE A 451 9.31 16.34 11.99
CA PHE A 451 9.34 15.03 12.62
C PHE A 451 10.39 15.05 13.72
N MET A 452 10.04 14.56 14.89
CA MET A 452 10.81 14.75 16.12
C MET A 452 10.89 13.44 16.90
N GLU A 453 11.94 13.32 17.70
CA GLU A 453 12.07 12.33 18.77
C GLU A 453 10.97 12.52 19.84
N SER A 454 10.84 11.53 20.70
CA SER A 454 9.86 11.58 21.81
C SER A 454 10.10 12.72 22.79
N ASP A 455 11.34 13.14 22.99
CA ASP A 455 11.74 14.28 23.82
C ASP A 455 11.50 15.64 23.17
N GLY A 456 11.39 15.67 21.83
CA GLY A 456 11.11 16.86 21.03
C GLY A 456 12.26 17.33 20.16
N ASP A 457 13.38 16.63 20.16
CA ASP A 457 14.49 16.92 19.25
C ASP A 457 14.09 16.71 17.80
N VAL A 458 14.35 17.73 16.96
CA VAL A 458 13.92 17.73 15.55
C VAL A 458 14.83 16.82 14.73
N ILE A 459 14.24 15.76 14.17
CA ILE A 459 14.92 14.86 13.25
C ILE A 459 15.02 15.51 11.86
N LYS A 460 13.88 15.98 11.34
CA LYS A 460 13.82 16.55 9.99
C LYS A 460 12.64 17.49 9.82
N THR A 461 12.87 18.59 9.08
CA THR A 461 11.87 19.59 8.73
C THR A 461 11.58 19.53 7.23
N PHE A 462 10.30 19.59 6.87
CA PHE A 462 9.81 19.72 5.50
C PHE A 462 8.95 20.97 5.39
N THR A 463 9.01 21.63 4.25
CA THR A 463 8.30 22.87 4.00
C THR A 463 7.52 22.82 2.69
N ASN A 464 6.69 23.82 2.44
CA ASN A 464 6.03 24.04 1.14
C ASN A 464 6.92 24.75 0.11
N LYS A 465 8.18 25.09 0.45
CA LYS A 465 9.11 25.82 -0.43
C LYS A 465 10.23 24.92 -0.90
N LYS A 466 10.58 25.05 -2.18
CA LYS A 466 11.70 24.31 -2.77
C LYS A 466 13.02 24.93 -2.32
N ASP A 467 13.85 24.16 -1.65
CA ASP A 467 15.25 24.51 -1.41
C ASP A 467 16.11 23.97 -2.57
N MET A 468 16.66 24.88 -3.39
CA MET A 468 17.51 24.50 -4.53
C MET A 468 18.88 23.99 -4.11
N LYS A 469 19.35 24.36 -2.89
CA LYS A 469 20.65 23.93 -2.36
C LYS A 469 20.56 22.56 -1.68
N ASN A 470 19.42 22.29 -1.03
CA ASN A 470 19.16 21.03 -0.31
C ASN A 470 17.79 20.47 -0.73
N PRO A 471 17.68 19.86 -1.93
CA PRO A 471 16.41 19.35 -2.41
C PRO A 471 15.81 18.33 -1.44
N SER A 472 14.61 18.58 -0.98
CA SER A 472 13.83 17.65 -0.15
C SER A 472 12.40 17.60 -0.66
N PRO A 473 11.62 16.55 -0.32
CA PRO A 473 10.20 16.51 -0.66
C PRO A 473 9.48 17.75 -0.12
N ILE A 474 8.58 18.30 -0.95
CA ILE A 474 7.77 19.48 -0.62
C ILE A 474 6.43 18.99 -0.08
N ALA A 475 5.96 19.64 0.97
CA ALA A 475 4.62 19.40 1.51
C ALA A 475 3.58 20.18 0.68
N ASP A 476 2.52 19.51 0.27
CA ASP A 476 1.37 20.15 -0.38
C ASP A 476 0.61 21.04 0.60
N THR A 477 0.08 22.16 0.09
CA THR A 477 -0.69 23.11 0.93
C THR A 477 -1.99 23.54 0.24
N LYS A 478 -2.67 22.57 -0.39
CA LYS A 478 -3.94 22.77 -1.08
C LYS A 478 -5.09 22.86 -0.09
N LYS A 479 -6.17 23.52 -0.50
CA LYS A 479 -7.42 23.46 0.25
C LYS A 479 -7.93 22.02 0.38
N GLY A 480 -8.37 21.64 1.57
CA GLY A 480 -8.88 20.31 1.88
C GLY A 480 -7.84 19.41 2.54
N MET A 481 -7.97 18.11 2.33
CA MET A 481 -7.06 17.10 2.86
C MET A 481 -5.77 17.04 2.06
N ASN A 482 -4.65 17.08 2.77
CA ASN A 482 -3.31 16.90 2.21
C ASN A 482 -2.64 15.69 2.85
N ARG A 483 -1.72 15.06 2.14
CA ARG A 483 -0.95 13.91 2.63
C ARG A 483 0.54 14.15 2.38
N PHE A 484 1.34 13.92 3.42
CA PHE A 484 2.79 13.86 3.33
C PHE A 484 3.29 12.50 3.84
N VAL A 485 4.35 11.96 3.24
CA VAL A 485 4.94 10.68 3.68
C VAL A 485 6.39 10.92 4.11
N TRP A 486 6.66 10.72 5.40
CA TRP A 486 8.03 10.70 5.91
C TRP A 486 8.59 9.27 5.84
N ASN A 487 9.72 9.12 5.17
CA ASN A 487 10.39 7.83 4.96
C ASN A 487 11.13 7.27 6.21
N MET A 488 10.83 7.79 7.39
CA MET A 488 11.44 7.41 8.68
C MET A 488 12.96 7.65 8.76
N ARG A 489 13.53 8.51 7.89
CA ARG A 489 14.98 8.69 7.84
C ARG A 489 15.44 10.00 8.43
N TYR A 490 16.55 9.91 9.13
CA TYR A 490 17.35 11.03 9.57
C TYR A 490 17.99 11.74 8.37
N PRO A 491 18.54 12.97 8.56
CA PRO A 491 19.19 13.69 7.47
C PRO A 491 20.34 12.91 6.84
N ASP A 492 20.47 13.03 5.54
CA ASP A 492 21.56 12.45 4.77
C ASP A 492 22.94 13.00 5.21
N ALA A 493 24.01 12.26 4.94
CA ALA A 493 25.35 12.82 5.00
C ALA A 493 25.53 13.95 4.00
N LYS A 494 26.38 14.93 4.33
CA LYS A 494 26.75 16.02 3.43
C LYS A 494 27.40 15.46 2.16
N LYS A 495 27.01 15.99 1.00
CA LYS A 495 27.47 15.52 -0.31
C LYS A 495 28.56 16.43 -0.88
N VAL A 496 29.53 15.85 -1.58
CA VAL A 496 30.43 16.58 -2.45
C VAL A 496 29.78 16.68 -3.84
N PRO A 497 29.57 17.87 -4.40
CA PRO A 497 28.99 18.04 -5.72
C PRO A 497 29.75 17.24 -6.80
N ASN A 498 29.02 16.57 -7.69
CA ASN A 498 29.56 15.76 -8.78
C ASN A 498 30.44 14.58 -8.38
N ALA A 499 30.48 14.20 -7.09
CA ALA A 499 31.21 13.01 -6.66
C ALA A 499 30.53 11.74 -7.20
N VAL A 500 31.34 10.84 -7.76
CA VAL A 500 30.89 9.52 -8.23
C VAL A 500 31.14 8.51 -7.13
N MET A 501 30.04 7.81 -6.72
CA MET A 501 30.10 6.77 -5.70
C MET A 501 29.85 5.38 -6.29
N TRP A 502 30.65 4.41 -5.94
CA TRP A 502 30.46 2.99 -6.25
C TRP A 502 30.04 2.23 -5.00
N GLY A 503 28.80 1.74 -4.98
CA GLY A 503 28.25 1.05 -3.81
C GLY A 503 28.01 1.93 -2.58
N GLY A 504 28.57 3.14 -2.54
CA GLY A 504 28.38 4.10 -1.47
C GLY A 504 27.04 4.83 -1.55
N THR A 505 26.56 5.33 -0.41
CA THR A 505 25.35 6.14 -0.29
C THR A 505 25.46 7.15 0.84
N HIS A 506 24.84 8.30 0.69
CA HIS A 506 24.76 9.34 1.73
C HIS A 506 23.49 9.23 2.59
N ILE A 507 22.61 8.27 2.30
CA ILE A 507 21.28 8.16 2.92
C ILE A 507 21.42 8.02 4.44
N GLY A 508 20.69 8.87 5.19
CA GLY A 508 20.62 8.78 6.64
C GLY A 508 19.94 7.50 7.14
N PRO A 509 20.22 7.06 8.38
CA PRO A 509 19.62 5.87 8.97
C PRO A 509 18.12 6.01 9.12
N LYS A 510 17.39 4.87 9.16
CA LYS A 510 15.99 4.84 9.55
C LYS A 510 15.87 4.96 11.07
N ALA A 511 14.83 5.65 11.53
CA ALA A 511 14.43 5.73 12.93
C ALA A 511 14.19 4.32 13.51
N VAL A 512 14.58 4.09 14.74
CA VAL A 512 14.34 2.81 15.44
C VAL A 512 12.87 2.66 15.82
N PRO A 513 12.35 1.45 16.04
CA PRO A 513 11.01 1.28 16.60
C PRO A 513 10.87 2.03 17.92
N GLY A 514 9.78 2.80 18.09
CA GLY A 514 9.57 3.64 19.27
C GLY A 514 8.54 4.74 19.02
N GLN A 515 8.36 5.61 20.00
CA GLN A 515 7.44 6.75 19.94
C GLN A 515 8.12 8.00 19.36
N TYR A 516 7.41 8.68 18.47
CA TYR A 516 7.84 9.89 17.76
C TYR A 516 6.72 10.94 17.76
N LYS A 517 7.06 12.16 17.34
CA LYS A 517 6.12 13.27 17.19
C LYS A 517 6.19 13.85 15.77
N VAL A 518 5.07 14.35 15.31
CA VAL A 518 5.01 15.24 14.15
C VAL A 518 4.35 16.55 14.57
N LYS A 519 4.96 17.67 14.18
CA LYS A 519 4.45 19.01 14.44
C LYS A 519 4.23 19.71 13.11
N MET A 520 3.02 20.20 12.89
CA MET A 520 2.66 21.08 11.79
C MET A 520 2.63 22.52 12.29
N THR A 521 3.29 23.43 11.58
CA THR A 521 3.24 24.87 11.85
C THR A 521 2.77 25.60 10.59
N VAL A 522 1.76 26.47 10.74
CA VAL A 522 1.22 27.33 9.67
C VAL A 522 1.14 28.74 10.21
N ASP A 523 1.91 29.67 9.64
CA ASP A 523 1.94 31.08 10.04
C ASP A 523 2.01 31.28 11.57
N GLY A 524 2.93 30.57 12.22
CA GLY A 524 3.19 30.60 13.66
C GLY A 524 2.23 29.77 14.53
N LYS A 525 1.14 29.20 13.98
CA LYS A 525 0.22 28.32 14.72
C LYS A 525 0.66 26.87 14.56
N SER A 526 0.83 26.17 15.68
CA SER A 526 1.31 24.80 15.66
C SER A 526 0.32 23.80 16.24
N GLN A 527 0.33 22.59 15.71
CA GLN A 527 -0.32 21.40 16.26
C GLN A 527 0.69 20.25 16.28
N THR A 528 0.66 19.41 17.32
CA THR A 528 1.57 18.27 17.47
C THR A 528 0.77 17.01 17.72
N GLN A 529 1.19 15.91 17.07
CA GLN A 529 0.63 14.57 17.25
C GLN A 529 1.76 13.58 17.55
N THR A 530 1.44 12.55 18.34
CA THR A 530 2.34 11.43 18.63
C THR A 530 1.94 10.21 17.82
N PHE A 531 2.92 9.40 17.38
CA PHE A 531 2.71 8.13 16.69
C PHE A 531 3.83 7.16 17.06
N ASN A 532 3.65 5.88 16.75
CA ASN A 532 4.68 4.87 16.95
C ASN A 532 5.21 4.34 15.62
N ILE A 533 6.52 4.10 15.58
CA ILE A 533 7.15 3.24 14.58
C ILE A 533 7.22 1.85 15.20
N LEU A 534 6.56 0.89 14.59
CA LEU A 534 6.49 -0.49 15.05
C LEU A 534 7.57 -1.34 14.38
N LYS A 535 8.06 -2.33 15.10
CA LYS A 535 8.94 -3.37 14.55
C LYS A 535 8.15 -4.25 13.58
N ASP A 536 8.75 -4.65 12.45
CA ASP A 536 8.20 -5.71 11.59
C ASP A 536 7.97 -6.97 12.45
N PRO A 537 6.73 -7.49 12.54
CA PRO A 537 6.43 -8.63 13.41
C PRO A 537 7.12 -9.93 12.97
N ARG A 538 7.62 -10.00 11.75
CA ARG A 538 8.27 -11.18 11.17
C ARG A 538 9.74 -11.32 11.55
N VAL A 539 10.39 -10.25 12.07
CA VAL A 539 11.81 -10.30 12.44
C VAL A 539 12.00 -10.51 13.93
N SER A 540 13.03 -11.27 14.29
CA SER A 540 13.40 -11.53 15.68
C SER A 540 14.26 -10.43 16.31
N THR A 541 14.68 -9.43 15.54
CA THR A 541 15.54 -8.30 15.96
C THR A 541 15.03 -7.65 17.23
N THR A 542 15.91 -7.52 18.22
CA THR A 542 15.60 -6.88 19.50
C THR A 542 15.71 -5.35 19.42
N GLN A 543 15.17 -4.64 20.38
CA GLN A 543 15.30 -3.18 20.47
C GLN A 543 16.76 -2.75 20.58
N SER A 544 17.60 -3.52 21.31
CA SER A 544 19.04 -3.27 21.41
C SER A 544 19.73 -3.43 20.06
N ASP A 545 19.37 -4.46 19.27
CA ASP A 545 19.97 -4.66 17.94
C ASP A 545 19.63 -3.54 16.98
N PHE A 546 18.39 -3.01 17.06
CA PHE A 546 18.00 -1.82 16.29
C PHE A 546 18.80 -0.59 16.71
N GLN A 547 19.06 -0.42 18.01
CA GLN A 547 19.85 0.70 18.51
C GLN A 547 21.31 0.57 18.08
N ASP A 548 21.93 -0.59 18.25
CA ASP A 548 23.31 -0.86 17.80
C ASP A 548 23.47 -0.56 16.29
N GLN A 549 22.49 -0.98 15.49
CA GLN A 549 22.47 -0.70 14.05
C GLN A 549 22.35 0.79 13.76
N PHE A 550 21.46 1.47 14.46
CA PHE A 550 21.22 2.90 14.29
C PHE A 550 22.46 3.72 14.66
N ASP A 551 23.08 3.42 15.80
CA ASP A 551 24.26 4.12 16.30
C ASP A 551 25.45 3.97 15.33
N LEU A 552 25.69 2.75 14.83
CA LEU A 552 26.73 2.54 13.84
C LEU A 552 26.43 3.27 12.52
N LEU A 553 25.19 3.25 12.05
CA LEU A 553 24.79 3.98 10.84
C LEU A 553 24.91 5.50 11.02
N MET A 554 24.61 6.03 12.21
CA MET A 554 24.81 7.45 12.55
C MET A 554 26.30 7.80 12.57
N ASP A 555 27.16 6.96 13.13
CA ASP A 555 28.60 7.19 13.08
C ASP A 555 29.14 7.17 11.63
N ILE A 556 28.78 6.17 10.82
CA ILE A 556 29.14 6.13 9.40
C ILE A 556 28.71 7.40 8.67
N ARG A 557 27.47 7.85 8.89
CA ARG A 557 26.91 9.08 8.30
C ARG A 557 27.70 10.31 8.73
N ASN A 558 28.05 10.40 10.01
CA ASN A 558 28.81 11.53 10.58
C ASN A 558 30.26 11.52 10.02
N ARG A 559 30.93 10.37 9.93
CA ARG A 559 32.26 10.23 9.31
C ARG A 559 32.23 10.56 7.83
N THR A 560 31.18 10.17 7.10
CA THR A 560 30.98 10.56 5.71
C THR A 560 30.80 12.07 5.56
N THR A 561 30.08 12.69 6.49
CA THR A 561 29.92 14.16 6.54
C THR A 561 31.26 14.86 6.80
N GLU A 562 32.00 14.40 7.81
CA GLU A 562 33.30 14.94 8.18
C GLU A 562 34.32 14.92 7.01
N ILE A 563 34.46 13.77 6.36
CA ILE A 563 35.40 13.64 5.22
C ILE A 563 34.99 14.54 4.05
N ASN A 564 33.68 14.61 3.74
CA ASN A 564 33.16 15.45 2.67
C ASN A 564 33.33 16.95 2.97
N GLU A 565 33.21 17.38 4.23
CA GLU A 565 33.50 18.76 4.64
C GLU A 565 34.98 19.12 4.47
N LYS A 566 35.90 18.21 4.79
CA LYS A 566 37.33 18.41 4.54
C LYS A 566 37.64 18.55 3.05
N ILE A 567 37.02 17.71 2.21
CA ILE A 567 37.15 17.79 0.74
C ILE A 567 36.63 19.15 0.22
N LEU A 568 35.46 19.57 0.67
CA LEU A 568 34.88 20.87 0.28
C LEU A 568 35.77 22.05 0.71
N THR A 569 36.36 21.98 1.92
CA THR A 569 37.32 22.99 2.39
C THR A 569 38.54 23.03 1.50
N ILE A 570 39.14 21.87 1.17
CA ILE A 570 40.29 21.81 0.25
C ILE A 570 39.94 22.44 -1.10
N ARG A 571 38.82 22.10 -1.70
CA ARG A 571 38.38 22.66 -3.00
C ARG A 571 38.18 24.16 -2.93
N SER A 572 37.49 24.64 -1.89
CA SER A 572 37.30 26.08 -1.72
C SER A 572 38.61 26.85 -1.61
N ILE A 573 39.60 26.33 -0.89
CA ILE A 573 40.93 26.97 -0.78
C ILE A 573 41.64 26.94 -2.12
N LYS A 574 41.65 25.80 -2.83
CA LYS A 574 42.26 25.68 -4.16
C LYS A 574 41.64 26.66 -5.16
N ASP A 575 40.31 26.78 -5.15
CA ASP A 575 39.60 27.70 -6.07
C ASP A 575 39.95 29.15 -5.77
N GLN A 576 40.05 29.55 -4.50
CA GLN A 576 40.46 30.90 -4.12
C GLN A 576 41.89 31.21 -4.57
N ILE A 577 42.85 30.28 -4.36
CA ILE A 577 44.25 30.45 -4.79
C ILE A 577 44.33 30.54 -6.33
N ASN A 578 43.64 29.67 -7.05
CA ASN A 578 43.64 29.66 -8.51
C ASN A 578 43.00 30.93 -9.06
N THR A 579 41.90 31.40 -8.48
CA THR A 579 41.25 32.67 -8.87
C THR A 579 42.18 33.86 -8.64
N LEU A 580 42.81 33.95 -7.47
CA LEU A 580 43.75 35.03 -7.15
C LEU A 580 44.92 35.03 -8.14
N THR A 581 45.54 33.88 -8.38
CA THR A 581 46.71 33.78 -9.29
C THR A 581 46.35 34.07 -10.77
N SER A 582 45.10 33.72 -11.19
CA SER A 582 44.59 34.08 -12.52
C SER A 582 44.36 35.57 -12.65
N LEU A 583 43.69 36.21 -11.70
CA LEU A 583 43.46 37.65 -11.68
C LEU A 583 44.76 38.47 -11.64
N MET A 584 45.74 38.01 -10.83
CA MET A 584 47.08 38.64 -10.85
C MET A 584 47.72 38.57 -12.23
N LYS A 585 47.66 37.43 -12.90
CA LYS A 585 48.20 37.26 -14.27
C LYS A 585 47.48 38.17 -15.29
N GLU A 586 46.16 38.21 -15.25
CA GLU A 586 45.29 38.96 -16.18
C GLU A 586 45.44 40.49 -15.99
N SER A 587 45.61 40.96 -14.75
CA SER A 587 45.83 42.38 -14.41
C SER A 587 47.26 42.84 -14.65
N GLY A 588 48.18 41.95 -15.01
CA GLY A 588 49.60 42.29 -15.18
C GLY A 588 50.38 42.39 -13.89
N PHE A 589 49.81 42.04 -12.74
CA PHE A 589 50.51 42.00 -11.46
C PHE A 589 51.46 40.80 -11.40
N LYS A 590 52.75 41.04 -11.58
CA LYS A 590 53.77 39.98 -11.64
C LYS A 590 54.43 39.80 -10.29
N ASN A 591 54.20 38.62 -9.66
CA ASN A 591 54.95 38.15 -8.52
C ASN A 591 55.19 36.62 -8.66
N GLU A 592 56.37 36.26 -9.19
CA GLU A 592 56.73 34.86 -9.47
C GLU A 592 56.80 33.99 -8.19
N ASN A 593 57.31 34.56 -7.10
CA ASN A 593 57.40 33.85 -5.82
C ASN A 593 56.02 33.50 -5.26
N LEU A 594 55.06 34.43 -5.29
CA LEU A 594 53.69 34.23 -4.84
C LEU A 594 52.97 33.23 -5.74
N THR A 595 53.14 33.35 -7.06
CA THR A 595 52.56 32.38 -8.01
C THR A 595 53.12 30.98 -7.82
N LYS A 596 54.42 30.82 -7.54
CA LYS A 596 55.04 29.54 -7.21
C LYS A 596 54.50 28.98 -5.93
N ALA A 597 54.47 29.79 -4.85
CA ALA A 597 53.93 29.37 -3.55
C ALA A 597 52.47 28.91 -3.62
N GLY A 598 51.63 29.63 -4.41
CA GLY A 598 50.27 29.24 -4.67
C GLY A 598 50.15 27.87 -5.35
N LYS A 599 50.94 27.62 -6.38
CA LYS A 599 51.01 26.31 -7.06
C LYS A 599 51.47 25.18 -6.15
N GLU A 600 52.46 25.42 -5.31
CA GLU A 600 52.94 24.43 -4.32
C GLU A 600 51.87 24.11 -3.29
N LEU A 601 51.18 25.10 -2.78
CA LEU A 601 50.08 24.92 -1.83
C LEU A 601 48.90 24.12 -2.46
N VAL A 602 48.48 24.50 -3.70
CA VAL A 602 47.45 23.75 -4.45
C VAL A 602 47.89 22.29 -4.69
N LYS A 603 49.14 22.05 -4.99
CA LYS A 603 49.69 20.69 -5.16
C LYS A 603 49.62 19.90 -3.85
N SER A 604 50.04 20.49 -2.72
CA SER A 604 49.94 19.84 -1.39
C SER A 604 48.55 19.49 -1.03
N LEU A 605 47.60 20.42 -1.24
CA LEU A 605 46.16 20.21 -1.00
C LEU A 605 45.59 19.12 -1.93
N SER A 606 45.97 19.10 -3.21
CA SER A 606 45.54 18.08 -4.17
C SER A 606 45.98 16.67 -3.80
N THR A 607 47.23 16.54 -3.31
CA THR A 607 47.73 15.25 -2.82
C THR A 607 46.91 14.67 -1.67
N ILE A 608 46.42 15.53 -0.76
CA ILE A 608 45.54 15.14 0.33
C ILE A 608 44.14 14.80 -0.21
N GLU A 609 43.60 15.64 -1.10
CA GLU A 609 42.29 15.41 -1.72
C GLU A 609 42.21 14.06 -2.42
N GLU A 610 43.26 13.71 -3.20
CA GLU A 610 43.34 12.46 -3.97
C GLU A 610 43.37 11.20 -3.08
N GLU A 611 43.77 11.29 -1.81
CA GLU A 611 43.64 10.22 -0.84
C GLU A 611 42.22 10.12 -0.23
N LEU A 612 41.52 11.23 -0.12
CA LEU A 612 40.19 11.29 0.48
C LEU A 612 39.08 10.94 -0.53
N ILE A 613 39.18 11.44 -1.76
CA ILE A 613 38.16 11.26 -2.83
C ILE A 613 38.81 10.97 -4.19
N GLN A 614 38.16 10.15 -5.00
CA GLN A 614 38.57 9.90 -6.38
C GLN A 614 38.19 11.08 -7.29
N VAL A 615 39.21 11.88 -7.67
CA VAL A 615 39.03 13.10 -8.47
C VAL A 615 38.88 12.86 -9.99
N LYS A 616 39.24 11.65 -10.47
CA LYS A 616 39.25 11.30 -11.89
C LYS A 616 37.92 10.74 -12.39
N SER A 617 37.10 10.19 -11.50
CA SER A 617 35.81 9.59 -11.86
C SER A 617 34.78 10.65 -12.26
N LYS A 618 34.18 10.51 -13.46
CA LYS A 618 33.15 11.37 -14.01
C LYS A 618 31.85 10.62 -14.32
N SER A 619 31.90 9.31 -14.48
CA SER A 619 30.76 8.45 -14.75
C SER A 619 30.67 7.29 -13.76
N ARG A 620 29.51 6.64 -13.70
CA ARG A 620 29.25 5.53 -12.75
C ARG A 620 30.14 4.31 -12.96
N GLN A 621 30.74 4.12 -14.15
CA GLN A 621 31.62 2.99 -14.48
C GLN A 621 33.11 3.30 -14.29
N ASP A 622 33.48 4.57 -14.11
CA ASP A 622 34.89 4.98 -13.96
C ASP A 622 35.61 4.33 -12.75
N PRO A 623 34.95 3.97 -11.65
CA PRO A 623 35.57 3.23 -10.55
C PRO A 623 36.23 1.91 -10.96
N LEU A 624 35.87 1.34 -12.10
CA LEU A 624 36.55 0.17 -12.67
C LEU A 624 38.03 0.48 -13.11
N ASN A 625 38.27 1.73 -13.48
CA ASN A 625 39.60 2.21 -13.90
C ASN A 625 40.28 3.05 -12.82
N TYR A 626 39.50 3.76 -12.01
CA TYR A 626 40.00 4.65 -10.96
C TYR A 626 39.50 4.17 -9.60
N PRO A 627 40.34 3.51 -8.79
CA PRO A 627 39.90 2.93 -7.51
C PRO A 627 39.24 3.94 -6.59
N ILE A 628 38.14 3.51 -5.95
CA ILE A 628 37.43 4.33 -4.96
C ILE A 628 38.34 4.70 -3.77
N LYS A 629 38.08 5.85 -3.15
CA LYS A 629 38.85 6.39 -2.04
C LYS A 629 38.05 6.34 -0.73
N LEU A 630 38.59 6.95 0.34
CA LEU A 630 38.07 6.82 1.71
C LEU A 630 36.64 7.29 1.87
N ASP A 631 36.24 8.39 1.23
CA ASP A 631 34.87 8.90 1.24
C ASP A 631 33.86 7.84 0.79
N ASN A 632 34.16 7.19 -0.34
CA ASN A 632 33.31 6.16 -0.90
C ASN A 632 33.34 4.85 -0.08
N LYS A 633 34.51 4.45 0.44
CA LYS A 633 34.64 3.24 1.26
C LYS A 633 33.83 3.36 2.55
N ILE A 634 33.90 4.50 3.24
CA ILE A 634 33.11 4.75 4.45
C ILE A 634 31.61 4.77 4.11
N ALA A 635 31.23 5.50 3.06
CA ALA A 635 29.82 5.59 2.64
C ALA A 635 29.24 4.25 2.16
N ALA A 636 30.07 3.31 1.69
CA ALA A 636 29.62 1.98 1.26
C ALA A 636 29.17 1.10 2.42
N LEU A 637 29.70 1.32 3.63
CA LEU A 637 29.30 0.57 4.83
C LEU A 637 27.81 0.76 5.16
N VAL A 638 27.20 1.89 4.79
CA VAL A 638 25.76 2.09 4.97
C VAL A 638 24.96 0.94 4.38
N ARG A 639 25.29 0.48 3.16
CA ARG A 639 24.56 -0.60 2.49
C ARG A 639 24.78 -1.96 3.16
N VAL A 640 25.95 -2.19 3.71
CA VAL A 640 26.27 -3.41 4.46
C VAL A 640 25.45 -3.46 5.74
N VAL A 641 25.54 -2.41 6.56
CA VAL A 641 24.90 -2.33 7.87
C VAL A 641 23.38 -2.24 7.78
N SER A 642 22.82 -1.59 6.73
CA SER A 642 21.38 -1.44 6.52
C SER A 642 20.76 -2.49 5.59
N SER A 643 21.47 -3.57 5.26
CA SER A 643 20.99 -4.61 4.33
C SER A 643 19.75 -5.34 4.86
N VAL A 644 19.66 -5.48 6.16
CA VAL A 644 18.52 -6.07 6.90
C VAL A 644 18.41 -5.40 8.28
N ASP A 645 17.25 -5.45 8.89
CA ASP A 645 17.09 -5.02 10.29
C ASP A 645 17.68 -6.10 11.23
N ALA A 646 18.93 -5.95 11.60
CA ALA A 646 19.66 -6.86 12.47
C ALA A 646 20.85 -6.14 13.16
N ARG A 647 21.37 -6.75 14.21
CA ARG A 647 22.60 -6.30 14.84
C ARG A 647 23.74 -6.27 13.81
N PRO A 648 24.55 -5.19 13.72
CA PRO A 648 25.71 -5.16 12.86
C PRO A 648 26.73 -6.25 13.19
N THR A 649 27.45 -6.70 12.18
CA THR A 649 28.57 -7.64 12.39
C THR A 649 29.74 -6.94 13.07
N ALA A 650 30.53 -7.66 13.86
CA ALA A 650 31.77 -7.14 14.46
C ALA A 650 32.69 -6.51 13.39
N GLN A 651 32.82 -7.16 12.23
CA GLN A 651 33.65 -6.69 11.12
C GLN A 651 33.18 -5.34 10.53
N SER A 652 31.89 -4.98 10.70
CA SER A 652 31.42 -3.67 10.27
C SER A 652 31.99 -2.54 11.14
N TYR A 653 32.20 -2.79 12.43
CA TYR A 653 32.89 -1.87 13.35
C TYR A 653 34.37 -1.81 13.05
N ASP A 654 35.03 -2.98 12.92
CA ASP A 654 36.47 -3.08 12.64
C ASP A 654 36.85 -2.30 11.36
N VAL A 655 36.07 -2.49 10.28
CA VAL A 655 36.33 -1.81 9.00
C VAL A 655 36.08 -0.30 9.12
N LEU A 656 35.05 0.15 9.85
CA LEU A 656 34.84 1.59 10.08
C LEU A 656 36.02 2.21 10.85
N GLU A 657 36.48 1.57 11.92
CA GLU A 657 37.62 2.03 12.71
C GLU A 657 38.90 2.15 11.87
N ASP A 658 39.20 1.14 11.05
CA ASP A 658 40.38 1.13 10.16
C ASP A 658 40.29 2.28 9.11
N LEU A 659 39.15 2.44 8.45
CA LEU A 659 38.95 3.51 7.47
C LEU A 659 39.00 4.92 8.09
N VAL A 660 38.45 5.09 9.29
CA VAL A 660 38.53 6.34 10.04
C VAL A 660 39.96 6.65 10.44
N SER A 661 40.72 5.63 10.89
CA SER A 661 42.15 5.79 11.22
C SER A 661 42.95 6.26 10.02
N GLN A 662 42.71 5.71 8.83
CA GLN A 662 43.33 6.13 7.57
C GLN A 662 42.93 7.59 7.22
N ALA A 663 41.68 7.98 7.42
CA ALA A 663 41.21 9.36 7.19
C ALA A 663 41.90 10.34 8.15
N GLN A 664 42.06 9.99 9.41
CA GLN A 664 42.72 10.83 10.44
C GLN A 664 44.18 11.15 10.11
N VAL A 665 44.91 10.24 9.45
CA VAL A 665 46.27 10.51 8.94
C VAL A 665 46.26 11.67 7.96
N ASN A 666 45.27 11.69 7.05
CA ASN A 666 45.14 12.75 6.06
C ASN A 666 44.57 14.06 6.67
N TYR A 667 43.74 13.99 7.68
CA TYR A 667 43.28 15.17 8.43
C TYR A 667 44.44 15.86 9.16
N LYS A 668 45.35 15.10 9.77
CA LYS A 668 46.55 15.67 10.40
C LYS A 668 47.44 16.38 9.36
N LYS A 669 47.63 15.79 8.16
CA LYS A 669 48.36 16.46 7.06
C LYS A 669 47.68 17.74 6.64
N LEU A 670 46.33 17.70 6.46
CA LEU A 670 45.56 18.90 6.09
C LEU A 670 45.70 20.00 7.13
N ASN A 671 45.52 19.67 8.40
CA ASN A 671 45.66 20.64 9.49
C ASN A 671 47.05 21.31 9.50
N LYS A 672 48.09 20.56 9.22
CA LYS A 672 49.46 21.09 9.10
C LYS A 672 49.57 22.05 7.92
N VAL A 673 49.10 21.68 6.74
CA VAL A 673 49.09 22.53 5.55
C VAL A 673 48.28 23.82 5.78
N LEU A 674 47.15 23.73 6.48
CA LEU A 674 46.33 24.92 6.82
C LEU A 674 47.03 25.83 7.83
N ALA A 675 47.69 25.28 8.83
CA ALA A 675 48.36 26.03 9.88
C ALA A 675 49.70 26.63 9.43
N GLU A 676 50.44 25.99 8.55
CA GLU A 676 51.77 26.43 8.14
C GLU A 676 51.77 27.00 6.74
N ASP A 677 51.43 26.22 5.72
CA ASP A 677 51.58 26.62 4.32
C ASP A 677 50.57 27.68 3.87
N LEU A 678 49.29 27.53 4.27
CA LEU A 678 48.25 28.53 3.97
C LEU A 678 48.55 29.86 4.68
N ASN A 679 48.93 29.83 5.95
CA ASN A 679 49.32 31.04 6.67
C ASN A 679 50.53 31.72 6.03
N ARG A 680 51.57 30.95 5.64
CA ARG A 680 52.73 31.51 4.89
C ARG A 680 52.31 32.15 3.55
N PHE A 681 51.43 31.51 2.78
CA PHE A 681 50.89 32.03 1.55
C PHE A 681 50.11 33.34 1.79
N ASN A 682 49.23 33.38 2.81
CA ASN A 682 48.48 34.58 3.16
C ASN A 682 49.37 35.74 3.55
N ASN A 683 50.44 35.49 4.33
CA ASN A 683 51.44 36.51 4.66
C ASN A 683 52.14 37.03 3.40
N MET A 684 52.55 36.15 2.47
CA MET A 684 53.15 36.55 1.18
C MET A 684 52.20 37.40 0.31
N VAL A 685 50.89 37.11 0.34
CA VAL A 685 49.85 37.92 -0.34
C VAL A 685 49.78 39.33 0.30
N SER A 686 49.81 39.40 1.63
CA SER A 686 49.81 40.67 2.37
C SER A 686 51.06 41.50 2.10
N ASP A 687 52.24 40.87 2.20
CA ASP A 687 53.56 41.52 2.00
C ASP A 687 53.72 42.01 0.56
N ALA A 688 53.15 41.30 -0.43
CA ALA A 688 53.13 41.68 -1.81
C ALA A 688 52.17 42.84 -2.12
N ALA A 689 51.39 43.30 -1.13
CA ALA A 689 50.35 44.34 -1.26
C ALA A 689 49.39 44.09 -2.44
N VAL A 690 48.98 42.83 -2.64
CA VAL A 690 48.04 42.47 -3.72
C VAL A 690 46.72 43.20 -3.44
N PRO A 691 46.21 44.00 -4.43
CA PRO A 691 44.94 44.66 -4.25
C PRO A 691 43.79 43.70 -3.99
N ALA A 692 42.87 44.04 -3.07
CA ALA A 692 41.70 43.21 -2.80
C ALA A 692 40.76 43.06 -4.02
N VAL A 693 40.80 44.01 -4.96
CA VAL A 693 40.11 43.95 -6.24
C VAL A 693 41.14 44.21 -7.34
N LEU A 694 41.25 43.28 -8.27
CA LEU A 694 42.13 43.35 -9.44
C LEU A 694 41.29 43.66 -10.68
N ILE A 695 41.68 44.67 -11.45
CA ILE A 695 41.04 45.07 -12.70
C ILE A 695 41.78 44.40 -13.85
N THR A 696 41.08 43.67 -14.72
CA THR A 696 41.67 43.09 -15.92
C THR A 696 41.64 44.09 -17.09
N PRO A 697 42.64 44.10 -18.02
CA PRO A 697 42.65 45.03 -19.14
C PRO A 697 41.44 44.97 -20.07
N SER A 698 40.76 43.85 -20.13
CA SER A 698 39.51 43.68 -20.89
C SER A 698 38.33 44.46 -20.29
N GLU A 699 38.35 44.76 -19.00
CA GLU A 699 37.31 45.56 -18.33
C GLU A 699 37.49 47.06 -18.49
N LEU A 700 38.67 47.50 -18.91
CA LEU A 700 39.00 48.91 -19.21
C LEU A 700 38.69 49.28 -20.65
N SER A 701 38.30 48.39 -21.53
CA SER A 701 38.10 48.65 -22.97
C SER A 701 36.68 48.99 -23.39
N VAL A 702 35.79 49.30 -22.47
CA VAL A 702 34.43 49.76 -22.77
C VAL A 702 34.37 51.28 -22.44
N GLU A 703 34.98 52.09 -23.30
CA GLU A 703 34.57 53.43 -23.64
C GLU A 703 35.67 54.06 -24.51
N LYS A 704 35.51 53.97 -25.84
CA LYS A 704 35.91 54.99 -26.82
C LYS A 704 34.88 55.04 -27.91
#